data_6c0f1977db19e420cc7c96c904ae0f3c
#
_entry.id   6c0f1977db19e420cc7c96c904ae0f3c
#
_cell.length_a   1.000
_cell.length_b   1.000
_cell.length_c   1.000
_cell.angle_alpha   90.00
_cell.angle_beta   90.00
_cell.angle_gamma   90.00
#
_symmetry.space_group_name_H-M   'P 1'
#
loop_
_entity.id
_entity.type
_entity.pdbx_description
1 polymer ?
#
loop_
_entity_poly.entity_id
_entity_poly.type
_entity_poly.pdbx_seq_one_letter_code
_entity_poly.pdbx_strand_id
1 'polypeptide(L)'
;MNEKEYDLEQGLEEIGELVRLSTEQQIGKASRATIAEKARSIYKQCPESEGIGLSYAMILLNLSTEQSELHELECIVDQLHALHEDFPDSPDIALHYAMILFNVSLKQSELRELEATANQLHALHEQFPDSPDIAEAFARILVNVSTEQSELNEPEATVEQLHALHEQFPDSSDIALHYARILVNVSLKWPELNEPETTVEQLHVLHEQFPDSLDIAKVFAMILFNVSTEQSELNEPEATVEQLHALHEQFPDSLDIALCYAMILFNVSLKQSELKELGVTVEKVQNLHERFQDSEVIAFVYSVFLVCLFELQPEVDERLQTTETIKKLYGQFSKFMLQTFDDLFFRNDKVCDGEEYKLFIFILKEGLLRDTKYAILQTWVERYKEDSNELKNILSIYQYVQKIKYQLGLKDEDKKENLKFGHYTKGSVLQSLLDQKEESNFFISGKTRLNNANYMNDPEEGIIIEKILGLDRRDILEPSSWFLMSFTIKTDDLAMWSQYGDDAQGICIVLREDDFSRFTSFNDVSWRQEKISLEFSDKMSLIKSELNSGFEKSILQSEKDNSANTVNDEETELNFEEKHSVSKGNVDYLYRIAYINDSGGKFSIEKTELFDDKEIIELETLLKTLKEKLDKDLNKEDDFYQKAISDCIEEIRYLFKSVDYKYEDELRILRYASLDPSNEELKIDKSSGIGKLYVERENPIQIGEVIFGPKFPNPEYITPLLKLLDKDIAFKKSTIKFR
;
A
#
# COMPACT_ATOMS: atom_id res chain seq x y z
N MET A 1 -40.90 -54.11 21.74
CA MET A 1 -40.32 -53.04 22.61
C MET A 1 -41.10 -51.80 22.26
N ASN A 2 -41.88 -51.25 23.21
CA ASN A 2 -42.73 -50.08 22.97
C ASN A 2 -41.87 -48.89 22.56
N GLU A 3 -42.09 -48.39 21.34
CA GLU A 3 -41.73 -47.03 20.99
C GLU A 3 -42.56 -46.11 21.91
N LYS A 4 -41.93 -45.44 22.86
CA LYS A 4 -42.57 -44.33 23.58
C LYS A 4 -42.83 -43.28 22.49
N GLU A 5 -44.10 -42.96 22.26
CA GLU A 5 -44.47 -41.73 21.55
C GLU A 5 -43.68 -40.58 22.23
N TYR A 6 -42.86 -39.89 21.49
CA TYR A 6 -42.13 -38.72 21.95
C TYR A 6 -43.18 -37.62 22.20
N ASP A 7 -43.24 -37.12 23.43
CA ASP A 7 -44.24 -36.12 23.79
C ASP A 7 -43.92 -34.78 23.17
N LEU A 8 -44.85 -34.20 22.44
CA LEU A 8 -44.70 -32.91 21.78
C LEU A 8 -44.33 -31.79 22.75
N GLU A 9 -44.90 -31.75 23.96
CA GLU A 9 -44.56 -30.78 25.01
C GLU A 9 -43.08 -30.88 25.41
N GLN A 10 -42.58 -32.10 25.60
CA GLN A 10 -41.18 -32.35 25.90
C GLN A 10 -40.28 -31.94 24.75
N GLY A 11 -40.68 -32.20 23.51
CA GLY A 11 -39.93 -31.79 22.31
C GLY A 11 -39.80 -30.27 22.21
N LEU A 12 -40.86 -29.52 22.47
CA LEU A 12 -40.87 -28.07 22.48
C LEU A 12 -40.01 -27.47 23.60
N GLU A 13 -39.98 -28.07 24.78
CA GLU A 13 -39.11 -27.62 25.87
C GLU A 13 -37.64 -27.88 25.58
N GLU A 14 -37.28 -29.08 25.12
CA GLU A 14 -35.90 -29.46 24.76
C GLU A 14 -35.33 -28.61 23.62
N ILE A 15 -36.11 -28.37 22.56
CA ILE A 15 -35.64 -27.56 21.43
C ILE A 15 -35.54 -26.07 21.80
N GLY A 16 -36.46 -25.59 22.67
CA GLY A 16 -36.37 -24.21 23.16
C GLY A 16 -35.10 -23.94 23.96
N GLU A 17 -34.64 -24.95 24.76
CA GLU A 17 -33.34 -24.83 25.44
C GLU A 17 -32.17 -24.86 24.46
N LEU A 18 -32.23 -25.65 23.40
CA LEU A 18 -31.23 -25.67 22.33
C LEU A 18 -31.15 -24.34 21.57
N VAL A 19 -32.27 -23.66 21.31
CA VAL A 19 -32.32 -22.31 20.74
C VAL A 19 -31.59 -21.36 21.66
N ARG A 20 -31.90 -21.32 22.95
CA ARG A 20 -31.22 -20.47 23.93
C ARG A 20 -29.72 -20.72 23.95
N LEU A 21 -29.30 -21.98 23.96
CA LEU A 21 -27.88 -22.34 23.92
C LEU A 21 -27.20 -21.91 22.59
N SER A 22 -27.90 -21.97 21.47
CA SER A 22 -27.32 -21.58 20.15
C SER A 22 -27.03 -20.08 20.05
N THR A 23 -27.66 -19.23 20.85
CA THR A 23 -27.49 -17.78 20.87
C THR A 23 -26.38 -17.31 21.82
N GLU A 24 -25.81 -18.18 22.66
CA GLU A 24 -24.75 -17.80 23.60
C GLU A 24 -23.43 -17.47 22.87
N GLN A 25 -22.88 -16.27 23.05
CA GLN A 25 -21.69 -15.76 22.36
C GLN A 25 -20.40 -16.54 22.66
N GLN A 26 -20.34 -17.38 23.69
CA GLN A 26 -19.12 -18.12 24.08
C GLN A 26 -19.08 -19.56 23.57
N ILE A 27 -20.05 -19.98 22.77
CA ILE A 27 -20.11 -21.35 22.25
C ILE A 27 -19.41 -21.43 20.90
N GLY A 28 -18.37 -22.25 20.81
CA GLY A 28 -17.63 -22.45 19.55
C GLY A 28 -18.36 -23.30 18.52
N LYS A 29 -17.93 -23.21 17.24
CA LYS A 29 -18.47 -23.88 16.05
C LYS A 29 -18.85 -25.37 16.26
N ALA A 30 -17.97 -26.17 16.87
CA ALA A 30 -18.22 -27.60 17.12
C ALA A 30 -19.40 -27.85 18.07
N SER A 31 -19.64 -26.96 19.05
CA SER A 31 -20.75 -27.06 19.96
C SER A 31 -22.07 -26.70 19.31
N ARG A 32 -22.09 -25.67 18.43
CA ARG A 32 -23.29 -25.28 17.66
C ARG A 32 -23.68 -26.35 16.64
N ALA A 33 -22.73 -26.97 15.95
CA ALA A 33 -23.02 -28.10 15.09
C ALA A 33 -23.68 -29.29 15.85
N THR A 34 -23.21 -29.57 17.08
CA THR A 34 -23.79 -30.60 17.92
C THR A 34 -25.23 -30.22 18.37
N ILE A 35 -25.46 -28.92 18.63
CA ILE A 35 -26.80 -28.41 18.96
C ILE A 35 -27.75 -28.60 17.77
N ALA A 36 -27.29 -28.23 16.56
CA ALA A 36 -28.07 -28.38 15.32
C ALA A 36 -28.42 -29.87 15.02
N GLU A 37 -27.50 -30.80 15.26
CA GLU A 37 -27.72 -32.22 15.11
C GLU A 37 -28.77 -32.74 16.10
N LYS A 38 -28.74 -32.30 17.35
CA LYS A 38 -29.75 -32.63 18.34
C LYS A 38 -31.13 -32.07 17.98
N ALA A 39 -31.16 -30.79 17.55
CA ALA A 39 -32.42 -30.17 17.11
C ALA A 39 -33.02 -30.93 15.89
N ARG A 40 -32.19 -31.35 14.94
CA ARG A 40 -32.59 -32.18 13.81
C ARG A 40 -33.19 -33.52 14.28
N SER A 41 -32.62 -34.12 15.33
CA SER A 41 -33.12 -35.38 15.87
C SER A 41 -34.50 -35.20 16.52
N ILE A 42 -34.73 -34.08 17.20
CA ILE A 42 -36.02 -33.72 17.80
C ILE A 42 -37.06 -33.47 16.69
N TYR A 43 -36.70 -32.68 15.68
CA TYR A 43 -37.56 -32.42 14.52
C TYR A 43 -38.02 -33.70 13.82
N LYS A 44 -37.12 -34.64 13.59
CA LYS A 44 -37.45 -35.94 12.95
C LYS A 44 -38.42 -36.79 13.78
N GLN A 45 -38.56 -36.55 15.07
CA GLN A 45 -39.52 -37.26 15.95
C GLN A 45 -40.91 -36.60 15.96
N CYS A 46 -40.97 -35.29 15.65
CA CYS A 46 -42.21 -34.51 15.58
C CYS A 46 -42.27 -33.66 14.29
N PRO A 47 -42.23 -34.25 13.10
CA PRO A 47 -42.10 -33.53 11.85
C PRO A 47 -43.32 -32.68 11.48
N GLU A 48 -44.46 -32.90 12.07
CA GLU A 48 -45.71 -32.16 11.83
C GLU A 48 -45.82 -30.89 12.70
N SER A 49 -44.84 -30.65 13.61
CA SER A 49 -44.88 -29.50 14.52
C SER A 49 -44.14 -28.29 13.92
N GLU A 50 -44.89 -27.32 13.45
CA GLU A 50 -44.33 -26.05 12.94
C GLU A 50 -43.47 -25.35 13.99
N GLY A 51 -43.86 -25.34 15.29
CA GLY A 51 -43.07 -24.71 16.36
C GLY A 51 -41.70 -25.36 16.57
N ILE A 52 -41.59 -26.69 16.41
CA ILE A 52 -40.33 -27.41 16.44
C ILE A 52 -39.53 -27.11 15.14
N GLY A 53 -40.20 -27.08 14.00
CA GLY A 53 -39.62 -26.71 12.73
C GLY A 53 -38.99 -25.31 12.77
N LEU A 54 -39.74 -24.34 13.25
CA LEU A 54 -39.25 -22.95 13.40
C LEU A 54 -38.04 -22.85 14.36
N SER A 55 -38.09 -23.52 15.49
CA SER A 55 -36.95 -23.56 16.43
C SER A 55 -35.72 -24.19 15.81
N TYR A 56 -35.90 -25.22 14.95
CA TYR A 56 -34.81 -25.84 14.22
C TYR A 56 -34.23 -24.87 13.14
N ALA A 57 -35.10 -24.14 12.42
CA ALA A 57 -34.68 -23.11 11.48
C ALA A 57 -33.83 -22.01 12.14
N MET A 58 -34.22 -21.51 13.31
CA MET A 58 -33.46 -20.54 14.10
C MET A 58 -32.07 -21.08 14.49
N ILE A 59 -31.97 -22.34 14.90
CA ILE A 59 -30.68 -22.96 15.24
C ILE A 59 -29.77 -23.06 13.99
N LEU A 60 -30.31 -23.41 12.84
CA LEU A 60 -29.59 -23.47 11.58
C LEU A 60 -29.08 -22.09 11.14
N LEU A 61 -29.92 -21.05 11.30
CA LEU A 61 -29.51 -19.67 11.05
C LEU A 61 -28.33 -19.24 11.95
N ASN A 62 -28.42 -19.51 13.26
CA ASN A 62 -27.35 -19.22 14.22
C ASN A 62 -26.07 -20.00 13.91
N LEU A 63 -26.17 -21.22 13.39
CA LEU A 63 -25.03 -22.00 12.94
C LEU A 63 -24.38 -21.37 11.70
N SER A 64 -25.15 -20.84 10.75
CA SER A 64 -24.67 -20.28 9.50
C SER A 64 -23.79 -19.04 9.71
N THR A 65 -24.03 -18.25 10.75
CA THR A 65 -23.28 -17.01 11.03
C THR A 65 -21.80 -17.25 11.36
N GLU A 66 -21.44 -18.47 11.76
CA GLU A 66 -20.05 -18.86 12.09
C GLU A 66 -19.37 -19.71 11.02
N GLN A 67 -20.06 -20.07 9.96
CA GLN A 67 -19.49 -20.87 8.90
C GLN A 67 -18.66 -20.00 7.95
N SER A 68 -17.43 -20.43 7.71
CA SER A 68 -16.51 -19.73 6.80
C SER A 68 -16.48 -20.34 5.39
N GLU A 69 -16.81 -21.64 5.30
CA GLU A 69 -16.74 -22.41 4.07
C GLU A 69 -18.10 -22.46 3.35
N LEU A 70 -18.12 -22.15 2.04
CA LEU A 70 -19.34 -22.13 1.24
C LEU A 70 -20.10 -23.48 1.28
N HIS A 71 -19.40 -24.58 1.16
CA HIS A 71 -20.01 -25.91 1.19
C HIS A 71 -20.75 -26.24 2.51
N GLU A 72 -20.28 -25.73 3.64
CA GLU A 72 -20.98 -25.91 4.92
C GLU A 72 -22.29 -25.12 4.95
N LEU A 73 -22.30 -23.92 4.36
CA LEU A 73 -23.51 -23.09 4.23
C LEU A 73 -24.52 -23.73 3.27
N GLU A 74 -24.09 -24.28 2.15
CA GLU A 74 -24.96 -24.99 1.21
C GLU A 74 -25.67 -26.18 1.86
N CYS A 75 -24.97 -26.94 2.72
CA CYS A 75 -25.60 -28.01 3.48
C CYS A 75 -26.69 -27.52 4.45
N ILE A 76 -26.59 -26.27 4.94
CA ILE A 76 -27.61 -25.66 5.79
C ILE A 76 -28.78 -25.20 4.93
N VAL A 77 -28.52 -24.63 3.75
CA VAL A 77 -29.53 -24.26 2.74
C VAL A 77 -30.41 -25.47 2.40
N ASP A 78 -29.80 -26.62 2.09
CA ASP A 78 -30.54 -27.85 1.77
C ASP A 78 -31.49 -28.30 2.92
N GLN A 79 -31.04 -28.14 4.17
CA GLN A 79 -31.84 -28.47 5.34
C GLN A 79 -33.02 -27.53 5.55
N LEU A 80 -32.81 -26.22 5.32
CA LEU A 80 -33.86 -25.22 5.40
C LEU A 80 -34.83 -25.29 4.23
N HIS A 81 -34.34 -25.60 3.06
CA HIS A 81 -35.18 -25.85 1.88
C HIS A 81 -36.16 -27.01 2.17
N ALA A 82 -35.65 -28.16 2.65
CA ALA A 82 -36.48 -29.30 3.02
C ALA A 82 -37.50 -28.95 4.14
N LEU A 83 -37.07 -28.12 5.10
CA LEU A 83 -37.96 -27.65 6.16
C LEU A 83 -39.06 -26.73 5.62
N HIS A 84 -38.74 -25.86 4.67
CA HIS A 84 -39.73 -25.02 4.00
C HIS A 84 -40.71 -25.85 3.14
N GLU A 85 -40.25 -26.92 2.48
CA GLU A 85 -41.11 -27.85 1.76
C GLU A 85 -42.12 -28.58 2.72
N ASP A 86 -41.66 -28.89 3.95
CA ASP A 86 -42.56 -29.50 4.99
C ASP A 86 -43.57 -28.49 5.54
N PHE A 87 -43.24 -27.18 5.58
CA PHE A 87 -44.12 -26.10 6.07
C PHE A 87 -44.20 -24.92 5.06
N PRO A 88 -44.81 -25.14 3.85
CA PRO A 88 -44.79 -24.14 2.79
C PRO A 88 -45.59 -22.87 3.13
N ASP A 89 -46.54 -22.91 4.03
CA ASP A 89 -47.36 -21.77 4.41
C ASP A 89 -46.79 -20.99 5.61
N SER A 90 -45.64 -21.36 6.15
CA SER A 90 -45.01 -20.71 7.29
C SER A 90 -44.10 -19.54 6.86
N PRO A 91 -44.50 -18.26 7.09
CA PRO A 91 -43.70 -17.11 6.74
C PRO A 91 -42.41 -17.00 7.59
N ASP A 92 -42.43 -17.48 8.82
CA ASP A 92 -41.27 -17.42 9.71
C ASP A 92 -40.16 -18.40 9.27
N ILE A 93 -40.52 -19.62 8.83
CA ILE A 93 -39.57 -20.58 8.27
C ILE A 93 -39.01 -20.07 6.91
N ALA A 94 -39.89 -19.50 6.09
CA ALA A 94 -39.50 -18.89 4.83
C ALA A 94 -38.52 -17.71 5.02
N LEU A 95 -38.74 -16.89 6.06
CA LEU A 95 -37.83 -15.80 6.42
C LEU A 95 -36.44 -16.32 6.82
N HIS A 96 -36.36 -17.35 7.66
CA HIS A 96 -35.09 -17.94 8.05
C HIS A 96 -34.36 -18.55 6.85
N TYR A 97 -35.09 -19.12 5.90
CA TYR A 97 -34.56 -19.63 4.66
C TYR A 97 -34.01 -18.48 3.79
N ALA A 98 -34.75 -17.38 3.65
CA ALA A 98 -34.32 -16.18 2.93
C ALA A 98 -33.03 -15.57 3.52
N MET A 99 -32.94 -15.49 4.86
CA MET A 99 -31.74 -14.97 5.53
C MET A 99 -30.50 -15.83 5.31
N ILE A 100 -30.63 -17.14 5.23
CA ILE A 100 -29.49 -18.02 4.91
C ILE A 100 -29.10 -17.94 3.44
N LEU A 101 -30.03 -17.86 2.53
CA LEU A 101 -29.74 -17.63 1.12
C LEU A 101 -28.93 -16.35 0.96
N PHE A 102 -29.29 -15.30 1.67
CA PHE A 102 -28.49 -14.08 1.69
C PHE A 102 -27.08 -14.31 2.26
N ASN A 103 -26.92 -15.04 3.37
CA ASN A 103 -25.60 -15.35 3.95
C ASN A 103 -24.71 -16.15 2.97
N VAL A 104 -25.30 -17.06 2.18
CA VAL A 104 -24.60 -17.79 1.13
C VAL A 104 -24.14 -16.85 0.02
N SER A 105 -24.97 -15.91 -0.42
CA SER A 105 -24.64 -14.95 -1.45
C SER A 105 -23.42 -14.10 -1.12
N LEU A 106 -23.15 -13.83 0.14
CA LEU A 106 -21.95 -13.09 0.59
C LEU A 106 -20.63 -13.86 0.39
N LYS A 107 -20.72 -15.18 0.12
CA LYS A 107 -19.56 -16.06 -0.09
C LYS A 107 -19.44 -16.51 -1.54
N GLN A 108 -20.45 -16.30 -2.36
CA GLN A 108 -20.46 -16.58 -3.79
C GLN A 108 -19.70 -15.49 -4.53
N SER A 109 -18.84 -15.87 -5.46
CA SER A 109 -18.05 -14.96 -6.29
C SER A 109 -18.38 -15.06 -7.79
N GLU A 110 -19.17 -16.09 -8.15
CA GLU A 110 -19.59 -16.28 -9.55
C GLU A 110 -21.01 -15.72 -9.76
N LEU A 111 -21.19 -14.86 -10.75
CA LEU A 111 -22.46 -14.23 -11.09
C LEU A 111 -23.60 -15.24 -11.23
N ARG A 112 -23.33 -16.38 -11.91
CA ARG A 112 -24.32 -17.44 -12.12
C ARG A 112 -24.84 -18.05 -10.80
N GLU A 113 -24.00 -18.16 -9.79
CA GLU A 113 -24.40 -18.68 -8.47
C GLU A 113 -25.25 -17.66 -7.73
N LEU A 114 -24.85 -16.38 -7.79
CA LEU A 114 -25.61 -15.27 -7.21
C LEU A 114 -27.00 -15.14 -7.82
N GLU A 115 -27.10 -15.24 -9.16
CA GLU A 115 -28.39 -15.22 -9.87
C GLU A 115 -29.29 -16.41 -9.48
N ALA A 116 -28.71 -17.59 -9.35
CA ALA A 116 -29.46 -18.77 -8.92
C ALA A 116 -30.04 -18.57 -7.49
N THR A 117 -29.26 -18.00 -6.59
CA THR A 117 -29.69 -17.69 -5.21
C THR A 117 -30.71 -16.54 -5.20
N ALA A 118 -30.56 -15.54 -6.05
CA ALA A 118 -31.51 -14.45 -6.23
C ALA A 118 -32.87 -14.98 -6.75
N ASN A 119 -32.87 -15.92 -7.70
CA ASN A 119 -34.11 -16.54 -8.18
C ASN A 119 -34.85 -17.37 -7.10
N GLN A 120 -34.11 -18.00 -6.18
CA GLN A 120 -34.72 -18.68 -5.02
C GLN A 120 -35.38 -17.67 -4.08
N LEU A 121 -34.73 -16.55 -3.80
CA LEU A 121 -35.30 -15.46 -2.98
C LEU A 121 -36.49 -14.80 -3.67
N HIS A 122 -36.44 -14.61 -4.98
CA HIS A 122 -37.58 -14.13 -5.75
C HIS A 122 -38.81 -15.04 -5.62
N ALA A 123 -38.62 -16.37 -5.73
CA ALA A 123 -39.69 -17.34 -5.57
C ALA A 123 -40.30 -17.30 -4.15
N LEU A 124 -39.47 -17.12 -3.10
CA LEU A 124 -39.95 -16.91 -1.73
C LEU A 124 -40.74 -15.63 -1.59
N HIS A 125 -40.31 -14.54 -2.21
CA HIS A 125 -41.04 -13.28 -2.21
C HIS A 125 -42.39 -13.39 -2.96
N GLU A 126 -42.44 -14.09 -4.10
CA GLU A 126 -43.73 -14.34 -4.78
C GLU A 126 -44.70 -15.15 -3.93
N GLN A 127 -44.19 -16.09 -3.10
CA GLN A 127 -45.00 -16.88 -2.20
C GLN A 127 -45.48 -16.07 -0.97
N PHE A 128 -44.67 -15.15 -0.48
CA PHE A 128 -44.97 -14.29 0.69
C PHE A 128 -44.85 -12.78 0.31
N PRO A 129 -45.70 -12.27 -0.58
CA PRO A 129 -45.57 -10.92 -1.14
C PRO A 129 -45.75 -9.81 -0.12
N ASP A 130 -46.47 -10.07 1.01
CA ASP A 130 -46.70 -9.09 2.05
C ASP A 130 -45.61 -9.06 3.14
N SER A 131 -44.55 -9.88 2.99
CA SER A 131 -43.44 -9.93 3.96
C SER A 131 -42.34 -8.93 3.61
N PRO A 132 -42.19 -7.83 4.37
CA PRO A 132 -41.13 -6.85 4.13
C PRO A 132 -39.73 -7.42 4.36
N ASP A 133 -39.57 -8.35 5.31
CA ASP A 133 -38.29 -8.94 5.66
C ASP A 133 -37.74 -9.87 4.56
N ILE A 134 -38.63 -10.65 3.89
CA ILE A 134 -38.27 -11.48 2.74
C ILE A 134 -37.95 -10.57 1.53
N ALA A 135 -38.76 -9.52 1.33
CA ALA A 135 -38.52 -8.53 0.29
C ALA A 135 -37.15 -7.80 0.48
N GLU A 136 -36.80 -7.49 1.72
CA GLU A 136 -35.50 -6.90 2.07
C GLU A 136 -34.35 -7.87 1.78
N ALA A 137 -34.47 -9.15 2.15
CA ALA A 137 -33.45 -10.15 1.83
C ALA A 137 -33.24 -10.30 0.31
N PHE A 138 -34.34 -10.23 -0.47
CA PHE A 138 -34.28 -10.21 -1.92
C PHE A 138 -33.65 -8.91 -2.46
N ALA A 139 -33.99 -7.77 -1.92
CA ALA A 139 -33.38 -6.49 -2.28
C ALA A 139 -31.87 -6.47 -2.06
N ARG A 140 -31.40 -7.05 -0.96
CA ARG A 140 -29.98 -7.14 -0.63
C ARG A 140 -29.17 -7.98 -1.65
N ILE A 141 -29.69 -9.11 -2.08
CA ILE A 141 -28.98 -9.95 -3.06
C ILE A 141 -28.97 -9.30 -4.46
N LEU A 142 -30.01 -8.59 -4.84
CA LEU A 142 -30.04 -7.85 -6.11
C LEU A 142 -28.91 -6.80 -6.18
N VAL A 143 -28.57 -6.15 -5.07
CA VAL A 143 -27.39 -5.27 -5.01
C VAL A 143 -26.09 -6.05 -5.25
N ASN A 144 -25.93 -7.24 -4.65
CA ASN A 144 -24.75 -8.07 -4.87
C ASN A 144 -24.65 -8.56 -6.32
N VAL A 145 -25.78 -8.99 -6.91
CA VAL A 145 -25.85 -9.36 -8.34
C VAL A 145 -25.40 -8.20 -9.23
N SER A 146 -25.88 -6.98 -8.97
CA SER A 146 -25.51 -5.78 -9.76
C SER A 146 -24.02 -5.45 -9.71
N THR A 147 -23.33 -5.79 -8.63
CA THR A 147 -21.88 -5.55 -8.52
C THR A 147 -21.06 -6.48 -9.38
N GLU A 148 -21.52 -7.71 -9.60
CA GLU A 148 -20.83 -8.76 -10.38
C GLU A 148 -21.24 -8.77 -11.87
N GLN A 149 -22.35 -8.12 -12.24
CA GLN A 149 -22.79 -8.03 -13.65
C GLN A 149 -21.75 -7.26 -14.49
N SER A 150 -21.44 -7.78 -15.67
CA SER A 150 -20.44 -7.22 -16.59
C SER A 150 -21.00 -6.84 -17.97
N GLU A 151 -22.20 -7.29 -18.33
CA GLU A 151 -22.85 -7.01 -19.61
C GLU A 151 -23.93 -5.91 -19.48
N LEU A 152 -24.05 -5.04 -20.48
CA LEU A 152 -24.87 -3.83 -20.47
C LEU A 152 -26.38 -4.07 -20.27
N ASN A 153 -26.90 -5.22 -20.68
CA ASN A 153 -28.35 -5.49 -20.68
C ASN A 153 -28.86 -6.20 -19.41
N GLU A 154 -27.98 -6.62 -18.51
CA GLU A 154 -28.33 -7.37 -17.31
C GLU A 154 -28.78 -6.47 -16.14
N PRO A 155 -28.17 -5.28 -15.90
CA PRO A 155 -28.48 -4.45 -14.73
C PRO A 155 -29.83 -3.74 -14.83
N GLU A 156 -30.39 -3.50 -16.03
CA GLU A 156 -31.68 -2.85 -16.21
C GLU A 156 -32.80 -3.65 -15.52
N ALA A 157 -32.86 -4.97 -15.75
CA ALA A 157 -33.84 -5.84 -15.12
C ALA A 157 -33.70 -5.87 -13.59
N THR A 158 -32.46 -5.81 -13.07
CA THR A 158 -32.18 -5.78 -11.63
C THR A 158 -32.64 -4.48 -10.98
N VAL A 159 -32.46 -3.35 -11.67
CA VAL A 159 -32.97 -2.04 -11.23
C VAL A 159 -34.52 -2.03 -11.22
N GLU A 160 -35.16 -2.57 -12.28
CA GLU A 160 -36.61 -2.64 -12.35
C GLU A 160 -37.20 -3.50 -11.22
N GLN A 161 -36.57 -4.63 -10.88
CA GLN A 161 -36.99 -5.48 -9.74
C GLN A 161 -36.89 -4.73 -8.41
N LEU A 162 -35.81 -4.02 -8.16
CA LEU A 162 -35.65 -3.23 -6.92
C LEU A 162 -36.60 -2.03 -6.86
N HIS A 163 -36.86 -1.39 -7.99
CA HIS A 163 -37.85 -0.33 -8.10
C HIS A 163 -39.26 -0.86 -7.74
N ALA A 164 -39.65 -2.02 -8.28
CA ALA A 164 -40.92 -2.67 -7.98
C ALA A 164 -41.06 -3.02 -6.50
N LEU A 165 -39.99 -3.51 -5.86
CA LEU A 165 -39.95 -3.76 -4.42
C LEU A 165 -40.15 -2.47 -3.61
N HIS A 166 -39.50 -1.37 -4.02
CA HIS A 166 -39.66 -0.07 -3.36
C HIS A 166 -41.08 0.48 -3.50
N GLU A 167 -41.69 0.34 -4.68
CA GLU A 167 -43.11 0.73 -4.89
C GLU A 167 -44.05 -0.11 -4.03
N GLN A 168 -43.75 -1.41 -3.82
CA GLN A 168 -44.57 -2.30 -3.01
C GLN A 168 -44.43 -1.99 -1.50
N PHE A 169 -43.23 -1.60 -1.03
CA PHE A 169 -42.94 -1.27 0.35
C PHE A 169 -42.40 0.17 0.50
N PRO A 170 -43.22 1.20 0.20
CA PRO A 170 -42.75 2.58 0.14
C PRO A 170 -42.30 3.15 1.49
N ASP A 171 -42.73 2.56 2.60
CA ASP A 171 -42.38 3.00 3.95
C ASP A 171 -41.13 2.29 4.50
N SER A 172 -40.53 1.35 3.74
CA SER A 172 -39.33 0.63 4.14
C SER A 172 -38.06 1.39 3.79
N SER A 173 -37.40 1.95 4.80
CA SER A 173 -36.09 2.63 4.62
C SER A 173 -34.99 1.68 4.16
N ASP A 174 -35.07 0.38 4.52
CA ASP A 174 -34.06 -0.62 4.16
C ASP A 174 -34.15 -0.99 2.68
N ILE A 175 -35.36 -1.23 2.16
CA ILE A 175 -35.57 -1.45 0.72
C ILE A 175 -35.21 -0.21 -0.09
N ALA A 176 -35.58 0.99 0.38
CA ALA A 176 -35.20 2.26 -0.24
C ALA A 176 -33.67 2.45 -0.28
N LEU A 177 -32.96 2.06 0.77
CA LEU A 177 -31.48 2.07 0.81
C LEU A 177 -30.88 1.12 -0.23
N HIS A 178 -31.42 -0.08 -0.40
CA HIS A 178 -30.94 -1.00 -1.42
C HIS A 178 -31.22 -0.51 -2.83
N TYR A 179 -32.37 0.14 -3.04
CA TYR A 179 -32.69 0.79 -4.29
C TYR A 179 -31.73 1.96 -4.57
N ALA A 180 -31.42 2.79 -3.57
CA ALA A 180 -30.41 3.84 -3.69
C ALA A 180 -29.04 3.31 -4.10
N ARG A 181 -28.60 2.22 -3.47
CA ARG A 181 -27.30 1.59 -3.77
C ARG A 181 -27.19 1.06 -5.19
N ILE A 182 -28.24 0.40 -5.70
CA ILE A 182 -28.20 -0.14 -7.06
C ILE A 182 -28.21 0.99 -8.10
N LEU A 183 -28.97 2.05 -7.87
CA LEU A 183 -28.98 3.23 -8.75
C LEU A 183 -27.57 3.80 -8.91
N VAL A 184 -26.83 3.93 -7.80
CA VAL A 184 -25.44 4.40 -7.83
C VAL A 184 -24.52 3.42 -8.53
N ASN A 185 -24.60 2.12 -8.21
CA ASN A 185 -23.77 1.10 -8.85
C ASN A 185 -23.95 1.09 -10.37
N VAL A 186 -25.18 1.15 -10.83
CA VAL A 186 -25.50 1.12 -12.26
C VAL A 186 -25.08 2.42 -12.94
N SER A 187 -25.34 3.57 -12.34
CA SER A 187 -24.93 4.87 -12.86
C SER A 187 -23.40 5.00 -13.02
N LEU A 188 -22.63 4.44 -12.09
CA LEU A 188 -21.16 4.49 -12.15
C LEU A 188 -20.57 3.49 -13.15
N LYS A 189 -21.18 2.32 -13.32
CA LYS A 189 -20.69 1.29 -14.25
C LYS A 189 -21.21 1.49 -15.68
N TRP A 190 -22.43 1.92 -15.83
CA TRP A 190 -23.14 2.04 -17.11
C TRP A 190 -23.92 3.37 -17.18
N PRO A 191 -23.24 4.49 -17.34
CA PRO A 191 -23.88 5.80 -17.41
C PRO A 191 -24.85 5.92 -18.59
N GLU A 192 -24.75 5.05 -19.59
CA GLU A 192 -25.71 5.02 -20.71
C GLU A 192 -27.09 4.44 -20.31
N LEU A 193 -27.17 3.65 -19.23
CA LEU A 193 -28.43 3.10 -18.71
C LEU A 193 -29.11 4.03 -17.72
N ASN A 194 -28.33 4.69 -16.88
CA ASN A 194 -28.83 5.66 -15.93
C ASN A 194 -27.85 6.83 -15.82
N GLU A 195 -28.21 7.95 -16.42
CA GLU A 195 -27.38 9.15 -16.39
C GLU A 195 -27.14 9.58 -14.91
N PRO A 196 -25.91 9.93 -14.54
CA PRO A 196 -25.59 10.31 -13.16
C PRO A 196 -26.47 11.42 -12.59
N GLU A 197 -26.91 12.39 -13.42
CA GLU A 197 -27.83 13.46 -13.02
C GLU A 197 -29.21 12.93 -12.65
N THR A 198 -29.73 12.00 -13.43
CA THR A 198 -31.01 11.33 -13.13
C THR A 198 -30.92 10.56 -11.81
N THR A 199 -29.77 9.91 -11.56
CA THR A 199 -29.52 9.23 -10.29
C THR A 199 -29.52 10.22 -9.12
N VAL A 200 -28.90 11.38 -9.27
CA VAL A 200 -28.93 12.46 -8.25
C VAL A 200 -30.36 12.88 -7.93
N GLU A 201 -31.22 13.11 -8.97
CA GLU A 201 -32.62 13.46 -8.77
C GLU A 201 -33.39 12.36 -8.03
N GLN A 202 -33.22 11.11 -8.43
CA GLN A 202 -33.86 9.96 -7.77
C GLN A 202 -33.44 9.82 -6.31
N LEU A 203 -32.16 9.97 -6.01
CA LEU A 203 -31.65 9.90 -4.64
C LEU A 203 -32.08 11.10 -3.79
N HIS A 204 -32.24 12.27 -4.38
CA HIS A 204 -32.82 13.43 -3.70
C HIS A 204 -34.25 13.13 -3.24
N VAL A 205 -35.07 12.55 -4.10
CA VAL A 205 -36.45 12.16 -3.77
C VAL A 205 -36.46 11.11 -2.65
N LEU A 206 -35.60 10.11 -2.73
CA LEU A 206 -35.48 9.10 -1.67
C LEU A 206 -35.03 9.71 -0.34
N HIS A 207 -34.08 10.65 -0.34
CA HIS A 207 -33.68 11.36 0.85
C HIS A 207 -34.79 12.23 1.45
N GLU A 208 -35.58 12.91 0.60
CA GLU A 208 -36.77 13.67 1.07
C GLU A 208 -37.81 12.75 1.70
N GLN A 209 -37.98 11.51 1.19
CA GLN A 209 -38.87 10.50 1.75
C GLN A 209 -38.40 9.95 3.08
N PHE A 210 -37.08 9.77 3.25
CA PHE A 210 -36.43 9.24 4.44
C PHE A 210 -35.37 10.20 5.01
N PRO A 211 -35.77 11.40 5.46
CA PRO A 211 -34.81 12.45 5.85
C PRO A 211 -33.94 12.07 7.05
N ASP A 212 -34.41 11.20 7.95
CA ASP A 212 -33.68 10.76 9.12
C ASP A 212 -32.72 9.56 8.82
N SER A 213 -32.74 9.02 7.60
CA SER A 213 -31.89 7.89 7.24
C SER A 213 -30.48 8.35 6.90
N LEU A 214 -29.54 8.13 7.84
CA LEU A 214 -28.11 8.41 7.64
C LEU A 214 -27.54 7.62 6.46
N ASP A 215 -27.95 6.37 6.25
CA ASP A 215 -27.39 5.51 5.21
C ASP A 215 -27.84 5.92 3.82
N ILE A 216 -29.09 6.36 3.64
CA ILE A 216 -29.53 6.97 2.36
C ILE A 216 -28.78 8.29 2.12
N ALA A 217 -28.62 9.12 3.14
CA ALA A 217 -27.88 10.37 3.05
C ALA A 217 -26.40 10.15 2.64
N LYS A 218 -25.74 9.10 3.15
CA LYS A 218 -24.37 8.72 2.72
C LYS A 218 -24.32 8.31 1.26
N VAL A 219 -25.25 7.49 0.80
CA VAL A 219 -25.32 7.08 -0.62
C VAL A 219 -25.56 8.30 -1.51
N PHE A 220 -26.43 9.22 -1.09
CA PHE A 220 -26.68 10.47 -1.80
C PHE A 220 -25.43 11.37 -1.84
N ALA A 221 -24.71 11.52 -0.72
CA ALA A 221 -23.45 12.28 -0.69
C ALA A 221 -22.39 11.68 -1.63
N MET A 222 -22.32 10.36 -1.72
CA MET A 222 -21.36 9.66 -2.59
C MET A 222 -21.64 9.94 -4.08
N ILE A 223 -22.88 9.88 -4.55
CA ILE A 223 -23.19 10.18 -5.95
C ILE A 223 -22.96 11.65 -6.29
N LEU A 224 -23.33 12.56 -5.40
CA LEU A 224 -23.05 13.99 -5.55
C LEU A 224 -21.55 14.25 -5.76
N PHE A 225 -20.70 13.57 -4.97
CA PHE A 225 -19.26 13.68 -5.14
C PHE A 225 -18.79 13.10 -6.47
N ASN A 226 -19.24 11.89 -6.85
CA ASN A 226 -18.82 11.22 -8.08
C ASN A 226 -19.22 12.03 -9.33
N VAL A 227 -20.44 12.54 -9.40
CA VAL A 227 -20.91 13.39 -10.50
C VAL A 227 -20.03 14.64 -10.63
N SER A 228 -19.63 15.24 -9.51
CA SER A 228 -18.78 16.43 -9.53
C SER A 228 -17.36 16.18 -10.05
N THR A 229 -16.86 14.92 -9.98
CA THR A 229 -15.52 14.57 -10.45
C THR A 229 -15.48 14.25 -11.94
N GLU A 230 -16.52 13.62 -12.48
CA GLU A 230 -16.56 13.20 -13.88
C GLU A 230 -16.92 14.35 -14.83
N GLN A 231 -17.67 15.32 -14.37
CA GLN A 231 -18.14 16.43 -15.18
C GLN A 231 -17.45 17.75 -14.83
N SER A 232 -16.17 17.86 -15.20
CA SER A 232 -15.40 19.11 -15.04
C SER A 232 -15.99 20.31 -15.83
N GLU A 233 -17.01 20.09 -16.65
CA GLU A 233 -17.68 21.09 -17.50
C GLU A 233 -19.14 21.44 -17.05
N LEU A 234 -19.60 20.87 -15.91
CA LEU A 234 -20.95 21.18 -15.41
C LEU A 234 -21.12 22.67 -15.03
N ASN A 235 -22.22 23.25 -15.47
CA ASN A 235 -22.54 24.67 -15.29
C ASN A 235 -22.88 25.07 -13.84
N GLU A 236 -22.99 24.13 -12.88
CA GLU A 236 -23.45 24.43 -11.51
C GLU A 236 -22.73 23.60 -10.41
N PRO A 237 -21.39 23.64 -10.28
CA PRO A 237 -20.72 22.96 -9.19
C PRO A 237 -21.07 23.53 -7.80
N GLU A 238 -21.50 24.77 -7.75
CA GLU A 238 -21.94 25.46 -6.53
C GLU A 238 -23.19 24.82 -5.91
N ALA A 239 -24.14 24.37 -6.72
CA ALA A 239 -25.35 23.70 -6.25
C ALA A 239 -25.05 22.39 -5.55
N THR A 240 -24.11 21.59 -6.09
CA THR A 240 -23.66 20.32 -5.47
C THR A 240 -22.93 20.56 -4.15
N VAL A 241 -22.13 21.62 -4.04
CA VAL A 241 -21.49 22.05 -2.78
C VAL A 241 -22.54 22.42 -1.74
N GLU A 242 -23.60 23.13 -2.12
CA GLU A 242 -24.70 23.50 -1.21
C GLU A 242 -25.47 22.28 -0.73
N GLN A 243 -25.77 21.31 -1.61
CA GLN A 243 -26.43 20.05 -1.24
C GLN A 243 -25.60 19.23 -0.25
N LEU A 244 -24.31 19.07 -0.50
CA LEU A 244 -23.40 18.36 0.43
C LEU A 244 -23.23 19.11 1.75
N HIS A 245 -23.23 20.43 1.71
CA HIS A 245 -23.22 21.23 2.94
C HIS A 245 -24.50 20.98 3.76
N ALA A 246 -25.68 21.00 3.12
CA ALA A 246 -26.94 20.75 3.81
C ALA A 246 -26.99 19.32 4.43
N LEU A 247 -26.50 18.31 3.70
CA LEU A 247 -26.36 16.96 4.24
C LEU A 247 -25.41 16.91 5.45
N HIS A 248 -24.29 17.63 5.39
CA HIS A 248 -23.36 17.69 6.52
C HIS A 248 -23.96 18.43 7.73
N GLU A 249 -24.74 19.49 7.52
CA GLU A 249 -25.46 20.17 8.62
C GLU A 249 -26.51 19.26 9.26
N GLN A 250 -27.17 18.42 8.47
CA GLN A 250 -28.16 17.46 8.94
C GLN A 250 -27.51 16.27 9.70
N PHE A 251 -26.38 15.77 9.22
CA PHE A 251 -25.65 14.65 9.80
C PHE A 251 -24.20 15.04 10.16
N PRO A 252 -24.03 15.94 11.10
CA PRO A 252 -22.72 16.56 11.34
C PRO A 252 -21.68 15.60 11.95
N ASP A 253 -22.07 14.47 12.52
CA ASP A 253 -21.18 13.44 13.07
C ASP A 253 -20.80 12.35 12.06
N SER A 254 -21.29 12.43 10.83
CA SER A 254 -20.97 11.47 9.77
C SER A 254 -19.66 11.81 9.10
N LEU A 255 -18.64 10.97 9.32
CA LEU A 255 -17.34 11.11 8.65
C LEU A 255 -17.47 10.91 7.13
N ASP A 256 -18.33 9.98 6.67
CA ASP A 256 -18.50 9.69 5.25
C ASP A 256 -19.03 10.91 4.47
N ILE A 257 -20.04 11.59 5.03
CA ILE A 257 -20.60 12.81 4.44
C ILE A 257 -19.57 13.96 4.52
N ALA A 258 -18.86 14.09 5.64
CA ALA A 258 -17.83 15.10 5.81
C ALA A 258 -16.67 14.91 4.81
N LEU A 259 -16.29 13.67 4.51
CA LEU A 259 -15.28 13.35 3.49
C LEU A 259 -15.76 13.76 2.08
N CYS A 260 -16.98 13.40 1.70
CA CYS A 260 -17.54 13.82 0.41
C CYS A 260 -17.58 15.35 0.31
N TYR A 261 -17.97 16.03 1.39
CA TYR A 261 -18.01 17.49 1.41
C TYR A 261 -16.61 18.12 1.32
N ALA A 262 -15.62 17.61 2.04
CA ALA A 262 -14.24 18.09 1.95
C ALA A 262 -13.66 17.90 0.56
N MET A 263 -13.92 16.76 -0.08
CA MET A 263 -13.41 16.44 -1.41
C MET A 263 -14.08 17.26 -2.51
N ILE A 264 -15.38 17.57 -2.41
CA ILE A 264 -16.00 18.46 -3.39
C ILE A 264 -15.52 19.90 -3.24
N LEU A 265 -15.32 20.38 -2.00
CA LEU A 265 -14.69 21.68 -1.76
C LEU A 265 -13.32 21.71 -2.43
N PHE A 266 -12.54 20.62 -2.33
CA PHE A 266 -11.25 20.48 -2.98
C PHE A 266 -11.36 20.63 -4.50
N ASN A 267 -12.24 19.88 -5.15
CA ASN A 267 -12.39 19.89 -6.61
C ASN A 267 -12.88 21.24 -7.17
N VAL A 268 -13.80 21.90 -6.45
CA VAL A 268 -14.46 23.11 -6.93
C VAL A 268 -13.67 24.36 -6.58
N SER A 269 -13.16 24.45 -5.34
CA SER A 269 -12.58 25.69 -4.81
C SER A 269 -11.12 25.90 -5.15
N LEU A 270 -10.40 24.87 -5.62
CA LEU A 270 -9.01 25.03 -6.08
C LEU A 270 -8.86 25.94 -7.30
N LYS A 271 -9.97 26.22 -7.99
CA LYS A 271 -10.02 27.19 -9.12
C LYS A 271 -10.22 28.64 -8.64
N GLN A 272 -10.42 28.86 -7.32
CA GLN A 272 -10.62 30.20 -6.77
C GLN A 272 -9.29 30.97 -6.70
N SER A 273 -9.26 32.15 -7.26
CA SER A 273 -8.06 33.01 -7.31
C SER A 273 -8.11 34.18 -6.31
N GLU A 274 -9.24 34.39 -5.62
CA GLU A 274 -9.43 35.48 -4.69
C GLU A 274 -9.21 35.05 -3.24
N LEU A 275 -8.33 35.75 -2.51
CA LEU A 275 -7.99 35.47 -1.11
C LEU A 275 -9.24 35.36 -0.20
N LYS A 276 -10.26 36.19 -0.45
CA LYS A 276 -11.48 36.21 0.37
C LYS A 276 -12.32 34.95 0.20
N GLU A 277 -12.49 34.47 -1.04
CA GLU A 277 -13.27 33.28 -1.34
C GLU A 277 -12.55 32.02 -0.82
N LEU A 278 -11.26 31.93 -1.09
CA LEU A 278 -10.44 30.84 -0.59
C LEU A 278 -10.41 30.82 0.96
N GLY A 279 -10.35 31.98 1.61
CA GLY A 279 -10.40 32.09 3.08
C GLY A 279 -11.66 31.48 3.69
N VAL A 280 -12.83 31.69 3.06
CA VAL A 280 -14.10 31.08 3.49
C VAL A 280 -14.07 29.56 3.34
N THR A 281 -13.50 29.05 2.24
CA THR A 281 -13.38 27.62 2.04
C THR A 281 -12.40 26.98 3.03
N VAL A 282 -11.27 27.63 3.29
CA VAL A 282 -10.30 27.20 4.32
C VAL A 282 -10.96 27.11 5.70
N GLU A 283 -11.80 28.08 6.08
CA GLU A 283 -12.54 28.04 7.35
C GLU A 283 -13.51 26.85 7.42
N LYS A 284 -14.21 26.52 6.33
CA LYS A 284 -15.09 25.35 6.27
C LYS A 284 -14.30 24.05 6.46
N VAL A 285 -13.19 23.90 5.78
CA VAL A 285 -12.34 22.69 5.88
C VAL A 285 -11.64 22.62 7.26
N GLN A 286 -11.27 23.75 7.84
CA GLN A 286 -10.76 23.82 9.21
C GLN A 286 -11.80 23.29 10.21
N ASN A 287 -13.06 23.74 10.10
CA ASN A 287 -14.16 23.26 10.96
C ASN A 287 -14.37 21.75 10.84
N LEU A 288 -14.26 21.20 9.60
CA LEU A 288 -14.31 19.75 9.38
C LEU A 288 -13.13 19.05 10.09
N HIS A 289 -11.91 19.58 9.96
CA HIS A 289 -10.74 18.99 10.62
C HIS A 289 -10.83 19.08 12.16
N GLU A 290 -11.32 20.17 12.72
CA GLU A 290 -11.51 20.32 14.17
C GLU A 290 -12.52 19.31 14.72
N ARG A 291 -13.52 18.92 13.92
CA ARG A 291 -14.50 17.89 14.29
C ARG A 291 -14.00 16.47 14.08
N PHE A 292 -13.26 16.23 13.03
CA PHE A 292 -12.72 14.92 12.62
C PHE A 292 -11.19 14.93 12.69
N GLN A 293 -10.63 15.16 13.88
CA GLN A 293 -9.20 15.38 14.09
C GLN A 293 -8.31 14.19 13.72
N ASP A 294 -8.86 12.98 13.69
CA ASP A 294 -8.14 11.76 13.33
C ASP A 294 -8.24 11.39 11.84
N SER A 295 -8.97 12.19 11.04
CA SER A 295 -9.13 11.92 9.61
C SER A 295 -7.92 12.41 8.81
N GLU A 296 -7.13 11.45 8.32
CA GLU A 296 -5.94 11.71 7.49
C GLU A 296 -6.29 12.42 6.18
N VAL A 297 -7.42 12.08 5.57
CA VAL A 297 -7.89 12.66 4.30
C VAL A 297 -8.30 14.13 4.48
N ILE A 298 -9.09 14.44 5.52
CA ILE A 298 -9.50 15.83 5.80
C ILE A 298 -8.27 16.68 6.15
N ALA A 299 -7.32 16.14 6.92
CA ALA A 299 -6.07 16.82 7.26
C ALA A 299 -5.22 17.10 6.00
N PHE A 300 -5.17 16.16 5.05
CA PHE A 300 -4.47 16.35 3.78
C PHE A 300 -5.14 17.46 2.94
N VAL A 301 -6.46 17.40 2.75
CA VAL A 301 -7.23 18.41 2.03
C VAL A 301 -7.02 19.80 2.67
N TYR A 302 -7.08 19.86 4.00
CA TYR A 302 -6.83 21.12 4.73
C TYR A 302 -5.41 21.65 4.47
N SER A 303 -4.40 20.77 4.47
CA SER A 303 -3.01 21.15 4.20
C SER A 303 -2.83 21.72 2.79
N VAL A 304 -3.50 21.17 1.77
CA VAL A 304 -3.47 21.69 0.39
C VAL A 304 -4.10 23.09 0.33
N PHE A 305 -5.26 23.27 0.94
CA PHE A 305 -5.89 24.59 0.99
C PHE A 305 -5.05 25.63 1.73
N LEU A 306 -4.34 25.23 2.78
CA LEU A 306 -3.43 26.12 3.49
C LEU A 306 -2.25 26.57 2.63
N VAL A 307 -1.71 25.69 1.74
CA VAL A 307 -0.67 26.08 0.79
C VAL A 307 -1.21 27.08 -0.24
N CYS A 308 -2.40 26.85 -0.79
CA CYS A 308 -3.03 27.81 -1.70
C CYS A 308 -3.27 29.16 -1.01
N LEU A 309 -3.71 29.14 0.23
CA LEU A 309 -3.89 30.36 1.04
C LEU A 309 -2.56 31.09 1.27
N PHE A 310 -1.50 30.35 1.63
CA PHE A 310 -0.16 30.88 1.85
C PHE A 310 0.37 31.65 0.63
N GLU A 311 0.11 31.18 -0.58
CA GLU A 311 0.52 31.87 -1.81
C GLU A 311 -0.17 33.23 -1.98
N LEU A 312 -1.41 33.36 -1.53
CA LEU A 312 -2.23 34.58 -1.67
C LEU A 312 -2.07 35.57 -0.48
N GLN A 313 -1.58 35.12 0.68
CA GLN A 313 -1.42 35.93 1.87
C GLN A 313 -0.34 37.02 1.66
N PRO A 314 -0.64 38.32 1.87
CA PRO A 314 0.33 39.39 1.72
C PRO A 314 1.23 39.56 2.95
N GLU A 315 0.72 39.26 4.15
CA GLU A 315 1.40 39.53 5.43
C GLU A 315 2.31 38.35 5.83
N VAL A 316 3.50 38.70 6.33
CA VAL A 316 4.53 37.72 6.74
C VAL A 316 4.07 36.88 7.94
N ASP A 317 3.42 37.55 8.91
CA ASP A 317 2.96 36.88 10.13
C ASP A 317 1.86 35.85 9.84
N GLU A 318 0.95 36.14 8.92
CA GLU A 318 -0.09 35.21 8.45
C GLU A 318 0.54 33.98 7.76
N ARG A 319 1.53 34.19 6.89
CA ARG A 319 2.29 33.12 6.24
C ARG A 319 3.01 32.25 7.25
N LEU A 320 3.60 32.82 8.27
CA LEU A 320 4.29 32.07 9.32
C LEU A 320 3.31 31.17 10.08
N GLN A 321 2.14 31.70 10.47
CA GLN A 321 1.11 30.92 11.15
C GLN A 321 0.59 29.76 10.27
N THR A 322 0.37 30.03 8.99
CA THR A 322 -0.05 29.00 8.02
C THR A 322 1.02 27.92 7.88
N THR A 323 2.31 28.29 7.79
CA THR A 323 3.44 27.36 7.75
C THR A 323 3.49 26.45 8.98
N GLU A 324 3.37 27.01 10.17
CA GLU A 324 3.39 26.23 11.42
C GLU A 324 2.18 25.26 11.50
N THR A 325 1.02 25.67 11.00
CA THR A 325 -0.15 24.78 10.92
C THR A 325 0.10 23.61 9.99
N ILE A 326 0.66 23.85 8.78
CA ILE A 326 1.02 22.78 7.84
C ILE A 326 2.04 21.83 8.43
N LYS A 327 3.09 22.35 9.12
CA LYS A 327 4.11 21.53 9.79
C LYS A 327 3.49 20.63 10.85
N LYS A 328 2.55 21.16 11.64
CA LYS A 328 1.85 20.39 12.67
C LYS A 328 1.03 19.26 12.04
N LEU A 329 0.26 19.56 10.99
CA LEU A 329 -0.52 18.56 10.25
C LEU A 329 0.40 17.47 9.64
N TYR A 330 1.50 17.86 9.00
CA TYR A 330 2.49 16.91 8.50
C TYR A 330 3.06 16.04 9.63
N GLY A 331 3.44 16.61 10.76
CA GLY A 331 3.97 15.85 11.89
C GLY A 331 2.98 14.82 12.43
N GLN A 332 1.68 15.13 12.43
CA GLN A 332 0.62 14.23 12.87
C GLN A 332 0.30 13.14 11.85
N PHE A 333 0.28 13.47 10.55
CA PHE A 333 -0.17 12.59 9.46
C PHE A 333 0.93 12.26 8.45
N SER A 334 2.20 12.29 8.86
CA SER A 334 3.35 12.12 7.96
C SER A 334 3.33 10.83 7.16
N LYS A 335 2.89 9.72 7.77
CA LYS A 335 2.81 8.41 7.08
C LYS A 335 1.81 8.44 5.92
N PHE A 336 0.63 8.98 6.15
CA PHE A 336 -0.42 9.11 5.12
C PHE A 336 0.02 10.08 4.02
N MET A 337 0.55 11.25 4.39
CA MET A 337 1.03 12.23 3.42
C MET A 337 2.17 11.70 2.56
N LEU A 338 3.12 10.94 3.14
CA LEU A 338 4.18 10.28 2.36
C LEU A 338 3.62 9.25 1.38
N GLN A 339 2.63 8.48 1.79
CA GLN A 339 1.98 7.51 0.89
C GLN A 339 1.24 8.23 -0.25
N THR A 340 0.54 9.31 0.04
CA THR A 340 -0.13 10.15 -0.97
C THR A 340 0.88 10.78 -1.92
N PHE A 341 2.03 11.26 -1.42
CA PHE A 341 3.11 11.78 -2.27
C PHE A 341 3.74 10.68 -3.14
N ASP A 342 3.82 9.45 -2.64
CA ASP A 342 4.27 8.30 -3.44
C ASP A 342 3.31 8.02 -4.60
N ASP A 343 2.01 8.03 -4.34
CA ASP A 343 0.99 7.83 -5.37
C ASP A 343 0.99 8.98 -6.37
N LEU A 344 1.06 10.21 -5.91
CA LEU A 344 1.14 11.41 -6.74
C LEU A 344 2.38 11.39 -7.64
N PHE A 345 3.53 11.06 -7.07
CA PHE A 345 4.82 11.15 -7.77
C PHE A 345 5.10 9.94 -8.67
N PHE A 346 4.75 8.72 -8.24
CA PHE A 346 5.14 7.51 -8.97
C PHE A 346 4.04 6.91 -9.84
N ARG A 347 2.77 7.09 -9.52
CA ARG A 347 1.65 6.54 -10.30
C ARG A 347 1.16 7.49 -11.38
N ASN A 348 1.31 8.78 -11.18
CA ASN A 348 0.84 9.78 -12.14
C ASN A 348 1.89 9.99 -13.25
N ASP A 349 1.48 9.92 -14.54
CA ASP A 349 2.40 10.19 -15.67
C ASP A 349 2.64 11.69 -15.88
N LYS A 350 1.81 12.54 -15.29
CA LYS A 350 1.93 14.00 -15.30
C LYS A 350 2.49 14.49 -13.98
N VAL A 351 3.79 14.37 -13.78
CA VAL A 351 4.46 14.99 -12.64
C VAL A 351 4.31 16.51 -12.77
N CYS A 352 3.97 17.16 -11.67
CA CYS A 352 3.87 18.61 -11.55
C CYS A 352 2.56 19.27 -12.01
N ASP A 353 1.48 18.51 -12.13
CA ASP A 353 0.15 19.08 -12.34
C ASP A 353 -0.71 18.88 -11.08
N GLY A 354 -1.35 19.93 -10.60
CA GLY A 354 -2.29 19.90 -9.48
C GLY A 354 -1.79 20.61 -8.22
N GLU A 355 -2.74 20.95 -7.35
CA GLU A 355 -2.46 21.68 -6.11
C GLU A 355 -1.81 20.81 -5.04
N GLU A 356 -2.03 19.49 -5.09
CA GLU A 356 -1.35 18.51 -4.24
C GLU A 356 0.17 18.54 -4.47
N TYR A 357 0.58 18.79 -5.71
CA TYR A 357 1.98 18.97 -6.05
C TYR A 357 2.57 20.21 -5.37
N LYS A 358 1.81 21.29 -5.24
CA LYS A 358 2.25 22.47 -4.49
C LYS A 358 2.49 22.15 -3.01
N LEU A 359 1.63 21.35 -2.39
CA LEU A 359 1.85 20.86 -1.03
C LEU A 359 3.14 20.03 -0.93
N PHE A 360 3.36 19.12 -1.87
CA PHE A 360 4.59 18.33 -1.92
C PHE A 360 5.84 19.21 -2.01
N ILE A 361 5.86 20.20 -2.94
CA ILE A 361 6.96 21.15 -3.08
C ILE A 361 7.14 22.02 -1.84
N PHE A 362 6.03 22.45 -1.22
CA PHE A 362 6.08 23.22 0.01
C PHE A 362 6.75 22.42 1.14
N ILE A 363 6.32 21.18 1.34
CA ILE A 363 6.87 20.25 2.35
C ILE A 363 8.36 19.98 2.10
N LEU A 364 8.78 19.83 0.83
CA LEU A 364 10.19 19.73 0.46
C LEU A 364 10.99 20.98 0.84
N LYS A 365 10.49 22.18 0.50
CA LYS A 365 11.16 23.45 0.82
C LYS A 365 11.31 23.67 2.32
N GLU A 366 10.32 23.28 3.11
CA GLU A 366 10.38 23.34 4.56
C GLU A 366 11.30 22.26 5.18
N GLY A 367 11.90 21.40 4.34
CA GLY A 367 12.87 20.39 4.77
C GLY A 367 12.29 19.24 5.59
N LEU A 368 10.98 19.01 5.50
CA LEU A 368 10.29 17.96 6.25
C LEU A 368 10.49 16.55 5.65
N LEU A 369 11.05 16.48 4.43
CA LEU A 369 11.33 15.22 3.71
C LEU A 369 12.83 14.86 3.70
N ARG A 370 13.65 15.46 4.56
CA ARG A 370 15.12 15.26 4.59
C ARG A 370 15.55 13.83 4.86
N ASP A 371 14.78 13.09 5.65
CA ASP A 371 15.09 11.71 6.04
C ASP A 371 14.31 10.69 5.19
N THR A 372 13.90 11.10 3.99
CA THR A 372 13.15 10.26 3.05
C THR A 372 13.86 10.17 1.70
N LYS A 373 13.36 9.29 0.83
CA LYS A 373 13.81 9.16 -0.56
C LYS A 373 13.69 10.46 -1.38
N TYR A 374 12.96 11.44 -0.90
CA TYR A 374 12.79 12.74 -1.54
C TYR A 374 13.85 13.77 -1.15
N ALA A 375 14.78 13.46 -0.24
CA ALA A 375 15.79 14.38 0.25
C ALA A 375 16.60 15.06 -0.86
N ILE A 376 16.98 14.29 -1.90
CA ILE A 376 17.72 14.84 -3.06
C ILE A 376 16.92 15.91 -3.82
N LEU A 377 15.59 15.81 -3.85
CA LEU A 377 14.74 16.75 -4.59
C LEU A 377 14.78 18.14 -3.97
N GLN A 378 15.05 18.25 -2.67
CA GLN A 378 15.12 19.53 -1.96
C GLN A 378 16.14 20.46 -2.62
N THR A 379 17.33 19.95 -2.97
CA THR A 379 18.38 20.73 -3.62
C THR A 379 17.91 21.33 -4.96
N TRP A 380 17.12 20.59 -5.71
CA TRP A 380 16.61 21.03 -7.02
C TRP A 380 15.46 22.03 -6.87
N VAL A 381 14.55 21.79 -5.91
CA VAL A 381 13.42 22.68 -5.61
C VAL A 381 13.88 24.03 -5.03
N GLU A 382 14.98 24.06 -4.30
CA GLU A 382 15.59 25.31 -3.80
C GLU A 382 16.26 26.11 -4.94
N ARG A 383 16.77 25.43 -5.97
CA ARG A 383 17.49 26.06 -7.07
C ARG A 383 16.58 26.63 -8.15
N TYR A 384 15.53 25.89 -8.52
CA TYR A 384 14.64 26.26 -9.62
C TYR A 384 13.30 26.77 -9.11
N LYS A 385 12.65 27.62 -9.91
CA LYS A 385 11.26 28.01 -9.63
C LYS A 385 10.31 26.80 -9.83
N GLU A 386 9.24 26.76 -9.08
CA GLU A 386 8.30 25.64 -9.05
C GLU A 386 7.69 25.30 -10.42
N ASP A 387 7.38 26.31 -11.21
CA ASP A 387 6.80 26.18 -12.54
C ASP A 387 7.83 26.07 -13.68
N SER A 388 9.14 26.10 -13.36
CA SER A 388 10.19 26.05 -14.37
C SER A 388 10.21 24.71 -15.12
N ASN A 389 10.47 24.76 -16.41
CA ASN A 389 10.58 23.56 -17.24
C ASN A 389 11.76 22.66 -16.81
N GLU A 390 12.82 23.28 -16.32
CA GLU A 390 14.01 22.58 -15.82
C GLU A 390 13.66 21.71 -14.61
N LEU A 391 12.97 22.26 -13.60
CA LEU A 391 12.54 21.50 -12.43
C LEU A 391 11.60 20.37 -12.83
N LYS A 392 10.57 20.66 -13.61
CA LYS A 392 9.62 19.67 -14.10
C LYS A 392 10.29 18.53 -14.84
N ASN A 393 11.30 18.83 -15.67
CA ASN A 393 12.01 17.81 -16.41
C ASN A 393 12.92 16.96 -15.50
N ILE A 394 13.68 17.57 -14.58
CA ILE A 394 14.52 16.83 -13.61
C ILE A 394 13.64 15.89 -12.76
N LEU A 395 12.53 16.39 -12.21
CA LEU A 395 11.62 15.58 -11.40
C LEU A 395 11.00 14.43 -12.21
N SER A 396 10.67 14.68 -13.47
CA SER A 396 10.18 13.63 -14.35
C SER A 396 11.25 12.58 -14.66
N ILE A 397 12.50 12.98 -14.89
CA ILE A 397 13.64 12.06 -15.07
C ILE A 397 13.83 11.22 -13.81
N TYR A 398 13.84 11.85 -12.63
CA TYR A 398 13.96 11.15 -11.35
C TYR A 398 12.82 10.14 -11.13
N GLN A 399 11.58 10.51 -11.45
CA GLN A 399 10.43 9.61 -11.39
C GLN A 399 10.67 8.34 -12.23
N TYR A 400 11.09 8.50 -13.50
CA TYR A 400 11.34 7.36 -14.38
C TYR A 400 12.52 6.50 -13.91
N VAL A 401 13.56 7.12 -13.37
CA VAL A 401 14.67 6.39 -12.73
C VAL A 401 14.19 5.53 -11.56
N GLN A 402 13.34 6.07 -10.69
CA GLN A 402 12.81 5.31 -9.57
C GLN A 402 11.83 4.21 -10.04
N LYS A 403 11.01 4.46 -11.07
CA LYS A 403 10.16 3.42 -11.70
C LYS A 403 11.02 2.27 -12.25
N ILE A 404 12.14 2.58 -12.93
CA ILE A 404 13.10 1.58 -13.42
C ILE A 404 13.71 0.79 -12.27
N LYS A 405 14.17 1.45 -11.18
CA LYS A 405 14.70 0.78 -10.00
C LYS A 405 13.69 -0.18 -9.38
N TYR A 406 12.46 0.26 -9.22
CA TYR A 406 11.38 -0.57 -8.67
C TYR A 406 11.09 -1.77 -9.57
N GLN A 407 11.08 -1.58 -10.90
CA GLN A 407 10.87 -2.67 -11.85
C GLN A 407 12.00 -3.70 -11.83
N LEU A 408 13.23 -3.29 -11.53
CA LEU A 408 14.37 -4.18 -11.35
C LEU A 408 14.40 -4.89 -9.98
N GLY A 409 13.60 -4.43 -9.01
CA GLY A 409 13.48 -5.07 -7.69
C GLY A 409 12.91 -6.49 -7.79
N LEU A 410 13.37 -7.38 -6.93
CA LEU A 410 12.84 -8.74 -6.80
C LEU A 410 11.53 -8.69 -5.99
N LYS A 411 10.39 -8.97 -6.65
CA LYS A 411 9.03 -8.85 -6.07
C LYS A 411 8.51 -10.20 -5.58
N ASP A 412 7.45 -10.19 -4.76
CA ASP A 412 6.77 -11.41 -4.28
C ASP A 412 6.13 -12.21 -5.41
N GLU A 413 5.63 -11.52 -6.44
CA GLU A 413 5.03 -12.12 -7.63
C GLU A 413 6.04 -12.92 -8.45
N ASP A 414 7.34 -12.62 -8.31
CA ASP A 414 8.47 -13.33 -8.95
C ASP A 414 8.76 -14.68 -8.28
N LYS A 415 7.84 -15.26 -7.52
CA LYS A 415 7.99 -16.56 -6.85
C LYS A 415 8.18 -17.67 -7.87
N LYS A 416 9.39 -17.78 -8.40
CA LYS A 416 9.89 -19.05 -8.90
C LYS A 416 10.23 -19.90 -7.67
N GLU A 417 9.56 -21.03 -7.54
CA GLU A 417 9.82 -21.98 -6.46
C GLU A 417 11.32 -22.28 -6.37
N ASN A 418 11.91 -22.08 -5.18
CA ASN A 418 13.30 -22.41 -4.84
C ASN A 418 14.41 -21.55 -5.48
N LEU A 419 14.26 -20.21 -5.57
CA LEU A 419 15.40 -19.35 -5.91
C LEU A 419 16.51 -19.50 -4.87
N LYS A 420 17.73 -19.75 -5.32
CA LYS A 420 18.93 -19.80 -4.49
C LYS A 420 19.80 -18.58 -4.75
N PHE A 421 20.27 -17.94 -3.70
CA PHE A 421 21.11 -16.74 -3.78
C PHE A 421 22.55 -17.09 -3.41
N GLY A 422 23.37 -17.39 -4.41
CA GLY A 422 24.75 -17.78 -4.24
C GLY A 422 25.72 -16.61 -4.34
N HIS A 423 26.65 -16.51 -3.41
CA HIS A 423 27.77 -15.58 -3.44
C HIS A 423 29.09 -16.35 -3.53
N TYR A 424 29.75 -16.24 -4.70
CA TYR A 424 31.06 -16.86 -4.90
C TYR A 424 32.17 -16.04 -4.28
N THR A 425 33.06 -16.68 -3.54
CA THR A 425 34.15 -16.00 -2.85
C THR A 425 35.29 -16.94 -2.50
N LYS A 426 36.38 -16.37 -1.96
CA LYS A 426 37.52 -17.16 -1.46
C LYS A 426 37.18 -17.93 -0.20
N GLY A 427 37.75 -19.10 -0.03
CA GLY A 427 37.57 -19.92 1.19
C GLY A 427 37.93 -19.20 2.48
N SER A 428 38.90 -18.27 2.43
CA SER A 428 39.32 -17.47 3.60
C SER A 428 38.19 -16.53 4.13
N VAL A 429 37.18 -16.21 3.30
CA VAL A 429 36.05 -15.38 3.75
C VAL A 429 35.24 -16.07 4.85
N LEU A 430 35.13 -17.40 4.82
CA LEU A 430 34.50 -18.13 5.93
C LEU A 430 35.15 -17.83 7.29
N GLN A 431 36.48 -17.67 7.34
CA GLN A 431 37.15 -17.32 8.57
C GLN A 431 36.84 -15.91 9.05
N SER A 432 36.64 -14.98 8.12
CA SER A 432 36.26 -13.59 8.47
C SER A 432 34.80 -13.43 8.90
N LEU A 433 33.95 -14.40 8.55
CA LEU A 433 32.55 -14.46 9.06
C LEU A 433 32.48 -15.02 10.49
N LEU A 434 33.57 -15.73 10.93
CA LEU A 434 33.70 -16.34 12.23
C LEU A 434 34.46 -15.39 13.15
N ASP A 435 33.72 -14.62 13.92
CA ASP A 435 34.34 -13.71 14.90
C ASP A 435 34.33 -14.34 16.28
N GLN A 436 35.38 -14.07 17.06
CA GLN A 436 35.52 -14.56 18.42
C GLN A 436 35.30 -13.39 19.38
N LYS A 437 34.24 -13.45 20.19
CA LYS A 437 34.14 -12.57 21.35
C LYS A 437 35.16 -12.95 22.41
N GLU A 438 35.73 -11.97 23.09
CA GLU A 438 36.71 -12.12 24.15
C GLU A 438 36.26 -13.06 25.30
N GLU A 439 34.97 -13.37 25.38
CA GLU A 439 34.35 -14.22 26.41
C GLU A 439 33.87 -15.58 25.88
N SER A 440 34.67 -16.28 25.09
CA SER A 440 34.58 -17.73 24.85
C SER A 440 33.51 -18.31 23.93
N ASN A 441 32.59 -17.56 23.35
CA ASN A 441 31.62 -18.12 22.42
C ASN A 441 31.88 -17.65 20.97
N PHE A 442 32.01 -18.62 20.05
CA PHE A 442 32.01 -18.34 18.62
C PHE A 442 30.61 -17.89 18.18
N PHE A 443 30.50 -16.85 17.36
CA PHE A 443 29.28 -16.49 16.67
C PHE A 443 29.64 -16.08 15.25
N ILE A 444 28.69 -16.28 14.33
CA ILE A 444 28.81 -15.68 13.00
C ILE A 444 28.57 -14.18 13.19
N SER A 445 29.61 -13.36 13.00
CA SER A 445 29.44 -11.91 13.03
C SER A 445 28.55 -11.50 11.86
N GLY A 446 28.57 -12.28 10.79
CA GLY A 446 27.69 -12.23 9.65
C GLY A 446 27.70 -10.91 8.91
N LYS A 447 28.52 -9.97 9.33
CA LYS A 447 28.63 -8.66 8.68
C LYS A 447 29.39 -8.81 7.38
N THR A 448 28.65 -9.08 6.32
CA THR A 448 29.19 -9.05 4.96
C THR A 448 29.41 -7.62 4.50
N ARG A 449 30.28 -7.45 3.50
CA ARG A 449 30.73 -6.16 2.99
C ARG A 449 30.08 -5.89 1.65
N LEU A 450 29.50 -4.70 1.51
CA LEU A 450 29.17 -4.12 0.23
C LEU A 450 30.37 -3.29 -0.21
N ASN A 451 30.96 -3.64 -1.34
CA ASN A 451 32.13 -2.94 -1.86
C ASN A 451 31.70 -1.72 -2.68
N ASN A 452 32.55 -0.68 -2.70
CA ASN A 452 32.29 0.48 -3.53
C ASN A 452 32.23 0.07 -5.00
N ALA A 453 31.27 0.63 -5.75
CA ALA A 453 31.00 0.28 -7.13
C ALA A 453 32.19 0.55 -8.09
N ASN A 454 33.12 1.44 -7.75
CA ASN A 454 34.35 1.65 -8.53
C ASN A 454 35.31 0.44 -8.55
N TYR A 455 35.09 -0.59 -7.72
CA TYR A 455 35.96 -1.77 -7.64
C TYR A 455 35.43 -2.98 -8.43
N MET A 456 34.40 -2.79 -9.22
CA MET A 456 33.85 -3.87 -10.04
C MET A 456 34.81 -4.29 -11.16
N ASN A 457 34.76 -5.57 -11.51
CA ASN A 457 35.68 -6.16 -12.49
C ASN A 457 35.32 -5.87 -13.94
N ASP A 458 34.09 -5.50 -14.22
CA ASP A 458 33.62 -5.18 -15.56
C ASP A 458 34.01 -3.74 -15.93
N PRO A 459 34.88 -3.53 -16.93
CA PRO A 459 35.30 -2.19 -17.37
C PRO A 459 34.17 -1.39 -18.01
N GLU A 460 33.08 -2.03 -18.45
CA GLU A 460 31.89 -1.38 -19.00
C GLU A 460 30.79 -1.19 -17.99
N GLU A 461 31.01 -1.62 -16.76
CA GLU A 461 30.01 -1.49 -15.70
C GLU A 461 29.66 -0.02 -15.45
N GLY A 462 28.36 0.26 -15.49
CA GLY A 462 27.84 1.62 -15.37
C GLY A 462 27.92 2.46 -16.64
N ILE A 463 28.68 2.03 -17.67
CA ILE A 463 28.82 2.78 -18.94
C ILE A 463 27.72 2.42 -19.92
N ILE A 464 27.27 1.18 -19.92
CA ILE A 464 26.28 0.70 -20.90
C ILE A 464 24.97 1.49 -20.86
N ILE A 465 24.51 1.89 -19.67
CA ILE A 465 23.28 2.67 -19.50
C ILE A 465 23.46 4.10 -20.05
N GLU A 466 24.59 4.75 -19.80
CA GLU A 466 24.89 6.08 -20.34
C GLU A 466 24.88 6.06 -21.87
N LYS A 467 25.53 5.05 -22.46
CA LYS A 467 25.61 4.88 -23.90
C LYS A 467 24.26 4.73 -24.58
N ILE A 468 23.34 3.89 -24.01
CA ILE A 468 22.02 3.72 -24.61
C ILE A 468 21.13 4.94 -24.43
N LEU A 469 21.31 5.68 -23.34
CA LEU A 469 20.60 6.93 -23.07
C LEU A 469 21.14 8.14 -23.84
N GLY A 470 22.28 8.00 -24.50
CA GLY A 470 22.91 9.07 -25.28
C GLY A 470 23.61 10.14 -24.44
N LEU A 471 24.01 9.80 -23.23
CA LEU A 471 24.70 10.67 -22.29
C LEU A 471 26.22 10.64 -22.54
N ASP A 472 26.90 11.72 -22.18
CA ASP A 472 28.34 11.75 -22.14
C ASP A 472 28.89 10.77 -21.12
N ARG A 473 30.00 10.14 -21.45
CA ARG A 473 30.64 9.19 -20.55
C ARG A 473 31.15 9.91 -19.31
N ARG A 474 30.80 9.41 -18.13
CA ARG A 474 31.34 9.90 -16.86
C ARG A 474 32.86 9.80 -16.84
N ASP A 475 33.52 10.74 -16.16
CA ASP A 475 34.96 10.63 -15.88
C ASP A 475 35.21 9.37 -15.02
N ILE A 476 36.09 8.51 -15.51
CA ILE A 476 36.47 7.26 -14.83
C ILE A 476 37.10 7.51 -13.44
N LEU A 477 37.62 8.73 -13.23
CA LEU A 477 38.20 9.13 -11.96
C LEU A 477 37.19 9.68 -10.96
N GLU A 478 35.96 9.92 -11.38
CA GLU A 478 34.90 10.36 -10.47
C GLU A 478 34.46 9.23 -9.56
N PRO A 479 34.51 9.40 -8.21
CA PRO A 479 34.15 8.33 -7.28
C PRO A 479 32.65 8.13 -7.22
N SER A 480 32.20 6.89 -7.06
CA SER A 480 30.81 6.56 -6.82
C SER A 480 30.51 6.49 -5.31
N SER A 481 29.36 7.01 -4.93
CA SER A 481 28.81 6.87 -3.56
C SER A 481 27.95 5.60 -3.39
N TRP A 482 27.88 4.74 -4.40
CA TRP A 482 27.13 3.50 -4.35
C TRP A 482 28.03 2.31 -3.97
N PHE A 483 27.46 1.44 -3.13
CA PHE A 483 28.07 0.22 -2.62
C PHE A 483 27.18 -0.96 -2.96
N LEU A 484 27.78 -2.08 -3.34
CA LEU A 484 27.03 -3.24 -3.78
C LEU A 484 27.65 -4.57 -3.37
N MET A 485 26.81 -5.60 -3.32
CA MET A 485 27.19 -7.00 -3.16
C MET A 485 26.37 -7.83 -4.14
N SER A 486 27.07 -8.67 -4.90
CA SER A 486 26.49 -9.46 -6.00
C SER A 486 26.18 -10.88 -5.57
N PHE A 487 25.06 -11.39 -6.08
CA PHE A 487 24.60 -12.76 -5.93
C PHE A 487 24.24 -13.33 -7.29
N THR A 488 24.10 -14.65 -7.39
CA THR A 488 23.63 -15.33 -8.60
C THR A 488 22.69 -16.47 -8.23
N ILE A 489 21.76 -16.79 -9.12
CA ILE A 489 20.94 -18.00 -8.98
C ILE A 489 21.72 -19.27 -9.41
N LYS A 490 22.86 -19.13 -10.07
CA LYS A 490 23.72 -20.22 -10.54
C LYS A 490 24.76 -20.60 -9.48
N THR A 491 24.33 -21.36 -8.50
CA THR A 491 25.14 -21.66 -7.30
C THR A 491 26.25 -22.72 -7.51
N ASP A 492 26.23 -23.45 -8.64
CA ASP A 492 27.25 -24.46 -8.98
C ASP A 492 27.46 -24.47 -10.50
N ASP A 493 28.12 -23.44 -11.03
CA ASP A 493 28.33 -23.22 -12.47
C ASP A 493 29.83 -23.09 -12.79
N LEU A 494 30.25 -23.64 -13.94
CA LEU A 494 31.64 -23.69 -14.36
C LEU A 494 32.26 -22.31 -14.57
N ALA A 495 31.53 -21.39 -15.23
CA ALA A 495 32.00 -20.04 -15.50
C ALA A 495 32.13 -19.24 -14.19
N MET A 496 31.16 -19.40 -13.31
CA MET A 496 31.16 -18.75 -12.00
C MET A 496 32.32 -19.25 -11.13
N TRP A 497 32.61 -20.54 -11.13
CA TRP A 497 33.79 -21.09 -10.43
C TRP A 497 35.12 -20.56 -10.99
N SER A 498 35.19 -20.37 -12.29
CA SER A 498 36.41 -19.85 -12.94
C SER A 498 36.67 -18.39 -12.62
N GLN A 499 35.61 -17.57 -12.65
CA GLN A 499 35.77 -16.12 -12.55
C GLN A 499 35.71 -15.61 -11.11
N TYR A 500 34.81 -16.16 -10.29
CA TYR A 500 34.51 -15.64 -8.96
C TYR A 500 34.84 -16.61 -7.83
N GLY A 501 35.04 -17.88 -8.14
CA GLY A 501 35.33 -18.97 -7.17
C GLY A 501 36.81 -19.20 -6.92
N ASP A 502 37.69 -18.21 -7.05
CA ASP A 502 39.13 -18.34 -6.81
C ASP A 502 39.75 -19.48 -7.63
N ASP A 503 39.54 -19.52 -8.94
CA ASP A 503 39.92 -20.61 -9.84
C ASP A 503 39.44 -21.99 -9.36
N ALA A 504 38.20 -22.03 -8.89
CA ALA A 504 37.54 -23.23 -8.33
C ALA A 504 38.12 -23.75 -6.98
N GLN A 505 38.99 -23.00 -6.34
CA GLN A 505 39.49 -23.28 -4.98
C GLN A 505 38.68 -22.55 -3.88
N GLY A 506 37.70 -21.71 -4.27
CA GLY A 506 36.84 -20.96 -3.38
C GLY A 506 35.61 -21.73 -2.97
N ILE A 507 34.62 -20.96 -2.53
CA ILE A 507 33.31 -21.43 -2.07
C ILE A 507 32.19 -20.61 -2.73
N CYS A 508 30.99 -21.19 -2.78
CA CYS A 508 29.77 -20.47 -3.00
C CYS A 508 28.92 -20.53 -1.72
N ILE A 509 28.69 -19.40 -1.10
CA ILE A 509 27.81 -19.27 0.06
C ILE A 509 26.40 -19.03 -0.47
N VAL A 510 25.48 -19.96 -0.20
CA VAL A 510 24.08 -19.87 -0.59
C VAL A 510 23.30 -19.39 0.62
N LEU A 511 22.66 -18.22 0.50
CA LEU A 511 21.87 -17.63 1.56
C LEU A 511 20.47 -18.22 1.61
N ARG A 512 19.84 -18.14 2.77
CA ARG A 512 18.43 -18.48 2.95
C ARG A 512 17.57 -17.44 2.22
N GLU A 513 16.40 -17.86 1.75
CA GLU A 513 15.47 -16.99 1.04
C GLU A 513 14.96 -15.84 1.93
N ASP A 514 14.75 -16.12 3.22
CA ASP A 514 14.32 -15.18 4.24
C ASP A 514 15.40 -14.17 4.69
N ASP A 515 16.62 -14.28 4.17
CA ASP A 515 17.70 -13.27 4.37
C ASP A 515 17.41 -11.97 3.57
N PHE A 516 16.42 -11.98 2.67
CA PHE A 516 16.07 -10.86 1.82
C PHE A 516 14.58 -10.56 1.85
N SER A 517 14.25 -9.27 1.88
CA SER A 517 12.88 -8.81 1.69
C SER A 517 12.54 -8.66 0.20
N ARG A 518 11.25 -8.77 -0.09
CA ARG A 518 10.70 -8.58 -1.43
C ARG A 518 10.18 -7.16 -1.59
N PHE A 519 10.28 -6.63 -2.80
CA PHE A 519 9.74 -5.31 -3.11
C PHE A 519 8.21 -5.35 -3.11
N THR A 520 7.60 -4.50 -2.32
CA THR A 520 6.14 -4.32 -2.24
C THR A 520 5.71 -2.90 -2.59
N SER A 521 6.60 -1.93 -2.43
CA SER A 521 6.32 -0.51 -2.67
C SER A 521 7.56 0.26 -3.15
N PHE A 522 7.35 1.49 -3.61
CA PHE A 522 8.45 2.40 -3.94
C PHE A 522 9.30 2.82 -2.72
N ASN A 523 8.85 2.53 -1.49
CA ASN A 523 9.66 2.76 -0.30
C ASN A 523 10.80 1.77 -0.14
N ASP A 524 10.72 0.63 -0.85
CA ASP A 524 11.69 -0.45 -0.76
C ASP A 524 12.91 -0.22 -1.67
N VAL A 525 12.87 0.79 -2.56
CA VAL A 525 14.02 1.14 -3.39
C VAL A 525 15.14 1.74 -2.53
N SER A 526 16.39 1.40 -2.85
CA SER A 526 17.56 2.07 -2.27
C SER A 526 17.59 3.51 -2.75
N TRP A 527 17.55 4.46 -1.85
CA TRP A 527 17.54 5.87 -2.19
C TRP A 527 18.81 6.57 -1.70
N ARG A 528 19.11 7.71 -2.32
CA ARG A 528 20.26 8.52 -2.00
C ARG A 528 19.99 9.31 -0.72
N GLN A 529 20.69 8.96 0.35
CA GLN A 529 20.66 9.68 1.61
C GLN A 529 21.74 10.77 1.60
N GLU A 530 21.36 12.01 1.39
CA GLU A 530 22.28 13.11 1.59
C GLU A 530 22.22 13.54 3.07
N LYS A 531 23.27 13.28 3.83
CA LYS A 531 23.51 14.05 5.05
C LYS A 531 23.86 15.46 4.60
N ILE A 532 22.91 16.37 4.69
CA ILE A 532 23.16 17.80 4.51
C ILE A 532 24.27 18.15 5.51
N SER A 533 25.42 18.61 5.01
CA SER A 533 26.55 18.94 5.86
C SER A 533 26.10 19.86 7.00
N LEU A 534 26.52 19.54 8.21
CA LEU A 534 26.24 20.29 9.45
C LEU A 534 26.50 21.80 9.32
N GLU A 535 27.34 22.25 8.37
CA GLU A 535 27.60 23.67 8.09
C GLU A 535 26.34 24.45 7.67
N PHE A 536 25.37 23.82 7.02
CA PHE A 536 24.10 24.49 6.66
C PHE A 536 23.09 24.44 7.83
N SER A 537 23.09 23.34 8.59
CA SER A 537 22.32 23.18 9.81
C SER A 537 22.78 24.19 10.88
N ASP A 538 24.10 24.39 11.04
CA ASP A 538 24.65 25.32 12.00
C ASP A 538 24.38 26.79 11.62
N LYS A 539 24.40 27.13 10.33
CA LYS A 539 23.98 28.46 9.87
C LYS A 539 22.49 28.71 10.10
N MET A 540 21.64 27.73 9.85
CA MET A 540 20.20 27.84 10.10
C MET A 540 19.88 27.82 11.60
N SER A 541 20.62 27.05 12.40
CA SER A 541 20.47 27.08 13.88
C SER A 541 20.96 28.40 14.49
N LEU A 542 22.02 28.97 13.93
CA LEU A 542 22.51 30.32 14.30
C LEU A 542 21.48 31.41 13.92
N ILE A 543 20.92 31.36 12.71
CA ILE A 543 19.85 32.29 12.29
C ILE A 543 18.60 32.10 13.16
N LYS A 544 18.20 30.83 13.46
CA LYS A 544 17.10 30.57 14.41
C LYS A 544 17.40 31.01 15.81
N SER A 545 18.64 30.89 16.32
CA SER A 545 19.02 31.35 17.63
C SER A 545 19.08 32.90 17.70
N GLU A 546 19.46 33.58 16.62
CA GLU A 546 19.43 35.04 16.54
C GLU A 546 17.99 35.56 16.43
N LEU A 547 17.11 34.88 15.69
CA LEU A 547 15.68 35.19 15.63
C LEU A 547 15.00 34.96 16.99
N ASN A 548 15.26 33.81 17.65
CA ASN A 548 14.69 33.50 18.97
C ASN A 548 15.25 34.43 20.05
N SER A 549 16.53 34.84 20.02
CA SER A 549 17.08 35.80 20.98
C SER A 549 16.54 37.22 20.77
N GLY A 550 16.10 37.55 19.55
CA GLY A 550 15.35 38.77 19.25
C GLY A 550 13.92 38.73 19.84
N PHE A 551 13.26 37.56 19.77
CA PHE A 551 11.92 37.33 20.27
C PHE A 551 11.86 37.30 21.82
N GLU A 552 12.80 36.60 22.47
CA GLU A 552 12.88 36.58 23.95
C GLU A 552 13.15 37.96 24.55
N LYS A 553 13.90 38.83 23.87
CA LYS A 553 14.10 40.19 24.31
C LYS A 553 12.85 41.06 24.21
N SER A 554 11.94 40.77 23.28
CA SER A 554 10.67 41.50 23.17
C SER A 554 9.61 41.00 24.17
N ILE A 555 9.63 39.70 24.52
CA ILE A 555 8.73 39.12 25.52
C ILE A 555 9.14 39.52 26.94
N LEU A 556 10.44 39.56 27.23
CA LEU A 556 10.96 39.98 28.54
C LEU A 556 10.75 41.49 28.86
N GLN A 557 10.40 42.31 27.86
CA GLN A 557 9.99 43.71 28.08
C GLN A 557 8.50 43.87 28.36
N SER A 558 7.65 42.90 27.93
CA SER A 558 6.21 42.93 28.20
C SER A 558 5.78 42.24 29.51
N GLU A 559 6.64 41.41 30.10
CA GLU A 559 6.32 40.66 31.34
C GLU A 559 6.78 41.32 32.64
N LYS A 560 7.36 42.53 32.59
CA LYS A 560 7.75 43.27 33.82
C LYS A 560 6.61 43.96 34.53
N ASP A 561 5.40 43.95 34.02
CA ASP A 561 4.24 44.65 34.58
C ASP A 561 3.16 43.79 35.25
N ASN A 562 3.32 42.47 35.36
CA ASN A 562 2.38 41.67 36.15
C ASN A 562 3.07 40.57 36.96
N SER A 563 3.48 40.97 38.19
CA SER A 563 3.88 40.01 39.23
C SER A 563 2.69 39.68 40.13
N ALA A 564 2.41 38.41 40.24
CA ALA A 564 2.00 37.65 41.44
C ALA A 564 0.90 36.62 41.11
N ASN A 565 1.29 35.38 40.95
CA ASN A 565 0.76 34.27 41.75
C ASN A 565 1.39 32.94 41.33
N THR A 566 2.03 32.35 42.30
CA THR A 566 2.64 31.00 42.30
C THR A 566 1.60 29.90 42.13
N VAL A 567 1.80 29.01 41.17
CA VAL A 567 1.43 27.61 41.28
C VAL A 567 2.50 26.79 40.54
N ASN A 568 3.01 25.77 41.22
CA ASN A 568 3.95 24.79 40.70
C ASN A 568 3.37 24.05 39.51
N ASP A 569 4.04 24.09 38.37
CA ASP A 569 3.85 23.13 37.30
C ASP A 569 5.18 22.39 37.06
N GLU A 570 5.10 21.10 37.23
CA GLU A 570 6.15 20.16 36.89
C GLU A 570 6.46 20.29 35.39
N GLU A 571 7.72 20.59 35.08
CA GLU A 571 8.29 20.54 33.74
C GLU A 571 8.17 19.10 33.21
N THR A 572 7.20 18.84 32.36
CA THR A 572 7.24 17.73 31.44
C THR A 572 8.11 18.17 30.26
N GLU A 573 9.41 17.91 30.37
CA GLU A 573 10.29 17.80 29.19
C GLU A 573 9.65 16.78 28.24
N LEU A 574 9.08 17.27 27.14
CA LEU A 574 8.73 16.47 25.97
C LEU A 574 10.05 16.01 25.31
N ASN A 575 10.59 14.92 25.82
CA ASN A 575 11.59 14.12 25.13
C ASN A 575 10.98 13.66 23.80
N PHE A 576 11.33 14.34 22.72
CA PHE A 576 11.16 13.91 21.34
C PHE A 576 12.20 12.84 20.94
N GLU A 577 12.72 12.10 21.90
CA GLU A 577 13.46 10.89 21.65
C GLU A 577 12.55 9.68 21.86
N GLU A 578 12.49 8.86 20.82
CA GLU A 578 11.93 7.50 20.82
C GLU A 578 10.41 7.36 20.85
N LYS A 579 9.84 7.30 19.64
CA LYS A 579 8.91 6.20 19.27
C LYS A 579 8.66 6.10 17.78
N HIS A 580 9.69 6.10 16.96
CA HIS A 580 9.65 5.45 15.65
C HIS A 580 10.71 4.34 15.57
N SER A 581 10.73 3.46 16.56
CA SER A 581 11.21 2.12 16.34
C SER A 581 10.06 1.33 15.68
N VAL A 582 9.80 1.56 14.42
CA VAL A 582 9.48 0.43 13.55
C VAL A 582 10.59 -0.56 13.83
N SER A 583 10.26 -1.74 14.35
CA SER A 583 11.19 -2.84 14.44
C SER A 583 11.94 -2.86 13.11
N LYS A 584 13.20 -2.45 13.09
CA LYS A 584 14.10 -2.63 11.95
C LYS A 584 14.30 -4.13 11.80
N GLY A 585 13.31 -4.79 11.19
CA GLY A 585 13.51 -6.10 10.60
C GLY A 585 14.55 -5.90 9.51
N ASN A 586 15.41 -6.84 9.35
CA ASN A 586 16.43 -6.91 8.32
C ASN A 586 15.83 -6.70 6.97
N VAL A 587 16.18 -5.61 6.31
CA VAL A 587 15.57 -5.32 5.04
C VAL A 587 16.67 -5.00 4.04
N ASP A 588 17.36 -6.05 3.61
CA ASP A 588 18.15 -5.96 2.37
C ASP A 588 17.27 -6.45 1.23
N TYR A 589 17.14 -5.62 0.20
CA TYR A 589 16.40 -5.89 -1.02
C TYR A 589 17.34 -6.24 -2.16
N LEU A 590 16.94 -7.21 -2.99
CA LEU A 590 17.72 -7.62 -4.16
C LEU A 590 17.16 -6.97 -5.43
N TYR A 591 18.06 -6.37 -6.22
CA TYR A 591 17.81 -5.93 -7.59
C TYR A 591 18.26 -7.00 -8.57
N ARG A 592 17.46 -7.28 -9.58
CA ARG A 592 17.79 -8.13 -10.72
C ARG A 592 18.56 -7.31 -11.74
N ILE A 593 19.69 -7.82 -12.22
CA ILE A 593 20.49 -7.12 -13.24
C ILE A 593 19.91 -7.38 -14.63
N ALA A 594 19.64 -6.29 -15.36
CA ALA A 594 19.17 -6.34 -16.74
C ALA A 594 20.34 -6.30 -17.71
N TYR A 595 20.38 -7.22 -18.67
CA TYR A 595 21.44 -7.34 -19.66
C TYR A 595 21.03 -6.68 -20.96
N ILE A 596 21.83 -5.71 -21.42
CA ILE A 596 21.55 -4.89 -22.58
C ILE A 596 22.32 -5.42 -23.79
N ASN A 597 21.59 -5.64 -24.89
CA ASN A 597 22.14 -5.83 -26.22
C ASN A 597 22.06 -4.52 -26.99
N ASP A 598 23.22 -3.90 -27.30
CA ASP A 598 23.30 -2.67 -28.06
C ASP A 598 23.66 -2.97 -29.51
N SER A 599 22.74 -2.75 -30.44
CA SER A 599 22.88 -2.99 -31.87
C SER A 599 22.87 -1.66 -32.66
N GLY A 600 23.86 -0.80 -32.42
CA GLY A 600 24.09 0.40 -33.26
C GLY A 600 22.98 1.46 -33.15
N GLY A 601 22.56 1.80 -31.91
CA GLY A 601 21.58 2.85 -31.63
C GLY A 601 20.17 2.33 -31.32
N LYS A 602 19.95 1.01 -31.46
CA LYS A 602 18.79 0.30 -30.91
C LYS A 602 19.28 -0.63 -29.81
N PHE A 603 18.62 -0.58 -28.66
CA PHE A 603 18.90 -1.50 -27.57
C PHE A 603 17.71 -2.45 -27.34
N SER A 604 17.99 -3.60 -26.78
CA SER A 604 17.01 -4.54 -26.26
C SER A 604 17.52 -5.15 -24.97
N ILE A 605 16.59 -5.57 -24.10
CA ILE A 605 16.92 -6.29 -22.88
C ILE A 605 16.87 -7.79 -23.19
N GLU A 606 17.95 -8.48 -22.84
CA GLU A 606 18.06 -9.91 -23.05
C GLU A 606 17.23 -10.69 -22.04
N LYS A 607 16.53 -11.71 -22.50
CA LYS A 607 15.76 -12.61 -21.63
C LYS A 607 16.70 -13.49 -20.79
N THR A 608 16.43 -13.51 -19.49
CA THR A 608 17.13 -14.38 -18.52
C THR A 608 16.11 -15.20 -17.71
N GLU A 609 16.59 -15.97 -16.75
CA GLU A 609 15.70 -16.68 -15.82
C GLU A 609 15.03 -15.74 -14.81
N LEU A 610 15.51 -14.51 -14.66
CA LEU A 610 15.04 -13.53 -13.68
C LEU A 610 13.94 -12.59 -14.19
N PHE A 611 13.69 -12.54 -15.52
CA PHE A 611 12.68 -11.66 -16.13
C PHE A 611 11.75 -12.44 -17.05
N ASP A 612 10.47 -12.14 -16.99
CA ASP A 612 9.50 -12.58 -17.96
C ASP A 612 9.39 -11.60 -19.15
N ASP A 613 8.65 -12.01 -20.19
CA ASP A 613 8.53 -11.21 -21.43
C ASP A 613 7.77 -9.87 -21.18
N LYS A 614 6.81 -9.85 -20.24
CA LYS A 614 6.03 -8.65 -19.89
C LYS A 614 6.92 -7.63 -19.17
N GLU A 615 7.69 -8.07 -18.20
CA GLU A 615 8.62 -7.24 -17.45
C GLU A 615 9.70 -6.62 -18.35
N ILE A 616 10.21 -7.38 -19.33
CA ILE A 616 11.17 -6.90 -20.32
C ILE A 616 10.57 -5.78 -21.16
N ILE A 617 9.33 -5.96 -21.66
CA ILE A 617 8.63 -4.93 -22.46
C ILE A 617 8.39 -3.67 -21.63
N GLU A 618 7.99 -3.81 -20.39
CA GLU A 618 7.78 -2.69 -19.47
C GLU A 618 9.09 -1.92 -19.21
N LEU A 619 10.18 -2.63 -18.90
CA LEU A 619 11.49 -2.04 -18.65
C LEU A 619 12.06 -1.34 -19.87
N GLU A 620 11.94 -1.95 -21.06
CA GLU A 620 12.33 -1.29 -22.33
C GLU A 620 11.51 -0.03 -22.61
N THR A 621 10.22 -0.05 -22.29
CA THR A 621 9.33 1.10 -22.47
C THR A 621 9.75 2.25 -21.54
N LEU A 622 10.03 1.95 -20.26
CA LEU A 622 10.52 2.93 -19.30
C LEU A 622 11.85 3.56 -19.74
N LEU A 623 12.81 2.73 -20.22
CA LEU A 623 14.09 3.21 -20.73
C LEU A 623 13.96 4.08 -21.98
N LYS A 624 13.07 3.71 -22.91
CA LYS A 624 12.79 4.52 -24.12
C LYS A 624 12.18 5.87 -23.73
N THR A 625 11.24 5.90 -22.81
CA THR A 625 10.63 7.15 -22.31
C THR A 625 11.65 8.01 -21.57
N LEU A 626 12.49 7.40 -20.72
CA LEU A 626 13.59 8.12 -20.05
C LEU A 626 14.53 8.76 -21.08
N LYS A 627 14.92 8.03 -22.11
CA LYS A 627 15.77 8.56 -23.20
C LYS A 627 15.11 9.76 -23.91
N GLU A 628 13.82 9.66 -24.24
CA GLU A 628 13.09 10.76 -24.87
C GLU A 628 13.02 12.03 -23.99
N LYS A 629 12.99 11.85 -22.66
CA LYS A 629 13.03 12.99 -21.72
C LYS A 629 14.40 13.63 -21.63
N LEU A 630 15.45 12.82 -21.72
CA LEU A 630 16.83 13.29 -21.75
C LEU A 630 17.15 14.01 -23.08
N ASP A 631 16.63 13.55 -24.22
CA ASP A 631 16.80 14.17 -25.54
C ASP A 631 16.14 15.57 -25.64
N LYS A 632 15.16 15.87 -24.78
CA LYS A 632 14.55 17.21 -24.66
C LYS A 632 15.40 18.23 -23.93
N ASP A 633 16.69 18.05 -23.93
CA ASP A 633 17.71 18.81 -23.22
C ASP A 633 17.43 20.33 -23.20
N LEU A 634 16.87 20.79 -22.05
CA LEU A 634 16.37 22.15 -21.91
C LEU A 634 17.47 23.17 -21.60
N ASN A 635 18.58 22.70 -21.01
CA ASN A 635 19.62 23.64 -20.54
C ASN A 635 21.01 22.99 -20.48
N LYS A 636 21.58 22.67 -21.67
CA LYS A 636 22.90 22.02 -21.78
C LYS A 636 24.07 22.80 -21.20
N GLU A 637 23.93 24.12 -21.06
CA GLU A 637 24.95 25.00 -20.54
C GLU A 637 24.86 25.21 -19.00
N ASP A 638 23.81 24.69 -18.32
CA ASP A 638 23.68 24.77 -16.88
C ASP A 638 24.35 23.54 -16.21
N ASP A 639 25.55 23.75 -15.66
CA ASP A 639 26.32 22.71 -14.97
C ASP A 639 25.53 22.05 -13.82
N PHE A 640 24.68 22.83 -13.13
CA PHE A 640 23.84 22.29 -12.04
C PHE A 640 22.76 21.37 -12.58
N TYR A 641 22.15 21.73 -13.71
CA TYR A 641 21.16 20.89 -14.40
C TYR A 641 21.75 19.56 -14.85
N GLN A 642 22.95 19.64 -15.51
CA GLN A 642 23.65 18.43 -15.95
C GLN A 642 24.07 17.54 -14.77
N LYS A 643 24.49 18.15 -13.67
CA LYS A 643 24.79 17.43 -12.44
C LYS A 643 23.55 16.72 -11.90
N ALA A 644 22.39 17.39 -11.83
CA ALA A 644 21.14 16.79 -11.36
C ALA A 644 20.72 15.58 -12.23
N ILE A 645 20.86 15.67 -13.54
CA ILE A 645 20.63 14.54 -14.45
C ILE A 645 21.59 13.39 -14.17
N SER A 646 22.90 13.70 -14.06
CA SER A 646 23.91 12.69 -13.75
C SER A 646 23.63 11.98 -12.41
N ASP A 647 23.23 12.74 -11.40
CA ASP A 647 22.85 12.20 -10.07
C ASP A 647 21.63 11.28 -10.16
N CYS A 648 20.64 11.61 -11.00
CA CYS A 648 19.50 10.71 -11.26
C CYS A 648 19.95 9.38 -11.89
N ILE A 649 20.75 9.45 -12.94
CA ILE A 649 21.18 8.26 -13.69
C ILE A 649 22.12 7.38 -12.88
N GLU A 650 22.92 7.97 -11.99
CA GLU A 650 23.80 7.20 -11.12
C GLU A 650 23.04 6.17 -10.26
N GLU A 651 21.79 6.43 -9.93
CA GLU A 651 20.97 5.52 -9.14
C GLU A 651 20.63 4.19 -9.82
N ILE A 652 20.63 4.16 -11.15
CA ILE A 652 20.37 2.92 -11.93
C ILE A 652 21.62 2.41 -12.65
N ARG A 653 22.72 3.14 -12.61
CA ARG A 653 23.95 2.86 -13.34
C ARG A 653 24.44 1.43 -13.17
N TYR A 654 24.43 0.93 -11.95
CA TYR A 654 24.96 -0.38 -11.58
C TYR A 654 23.92 -1.52 -11.60
N LEU A 655 22.77 -1.28 -12.25
CA LEU A 655 21.71 -2.26 -12.41
C LEU A 655 21.61 -2.81 -13.84
N PHE A 656 22.53 -2.37 -14.72
CA PHE A 656 22.60 -2.78 -16.12
C PHE A 656 24.01 -3.26 -16.50
N LYS A 657 24.08 -4.34 -17.27
CA LYS A 657 25.31 -4.90 -17.82
C LYS A 657 25.17 -5.19 -19.30
N SER A 658 26.34 -5.37 -19.97
CA SER A 658 26.37 -5.89 -21.34
C SER A 658 25.81 -7.32 -21.39
N VAL A 659 25.15 -7.67 -22.50
CA VAL A 659 24.65 -9.04 -22.78
C VAL A 659 25.76 -10.10 -22.70
N ASP A 660 27.01 -9.73 -22.84
CA ASP A 660 28.17 -10.65 -22.73
C ASP A 660 28.26 -11.30 -21.33
N TYR A 661 27.68 -10.68 -20.30
CA TYR A 661 27.67 -11.17 -18.93
C TYR A 661 26.36 -11.87 -18.52
N LYS A 662 25.43 -12.12 -19.46
CA LYS A 662 24.10 -12.69 -19.15
C LYS A 662 24.17 -14.07 -18.47
N TYR A 663 25.26 -14.80 -18.61
CA TYR A 663 25.46 -16.09 -17.98
C TYR A 663 25.55 -16.02 -16.45
N GLU A 664 25.75 -14.82 -15.88
CA GLU A 664 25.84 -14.62 -14.44
C GLU A 664 24.48 -14.69 -13.75
N ASP A 665 23.37 -14.37 -14.41
CA ASP A 665 22.03 -14.22 -13.82
C ASP A 665 22.11 -13.55 -12.45
N GLU A 666 22.66 -12.32 -12.46
CA GLU A 666 23.11 -11.60 -11.27
C GLU A 666 21.95 -10.88 -10.56
N LEU A 667 22.02 -10.88 -9.22
CA LEU A 667 21.23 -10.01 -8.35
C LEU A 667 22.18 -9.19 -7.48
N ARG A 668 21.73 -8.00 -7.03
CA ARG A 668 22.56 -7.10 -6.21
C ARG A 668 21.79 -6.53 -5.03
N ILE A 669 22.45 -6.45 -3.87
CA ILE A 669 22.14 -5.42 -2.89
C ILE A 669 22.80 -4.13 -3.39
N LEU A 670 22.07 -3.02 -3.34
CA LEU A 670 22.57 -1.70 -3.69
C LEU A 670 22.30 -0.74 -2.53
N ARG A 671 23.33 -0.04 -2.07
CA ARG A 671 23.23 0.92 -0.96
C ARG A 671 24.01 2.20 -1.31
N TYR A 672 23.41 3.34 -1.00
CA TYR A 672 24.08 4.63 -1.06
C TYR A 672 24.80 4.90 0.27
N ALA A 673 26.02 5.40 0.22
CA ALA A 673 26.73 5.95 1.36
C ALA A 673 27.55 7.16 0.91
N SER A 674 27.27 8.33 1.46
CA SER A 674 27.99 9.55 1.15
C SER A 674 29.50 9.39 1.40
N LEU A 675 30.34 9.81 0.45
CA LEU A 675 31.79 9.80 0.59
C LEU A 675 32.31 10.97 1.46
N ASP A 676 31.55 11.34 2.47
CA ASP A 676 31.92 12.35 3.45
C ASP A 676 32.85 11.73 4.51
N PRO A 677 33.98 12.39 4.89
CA PRO A 677 34.85 11.91 5.96
C PRO A 677 34.20 11.69 7.33
N SER A 678 33.09 12.37 7.60
CA SER A 678 32.29 12.20 8.83
C SER A 678 31.34 11.01 8.78
N ASN A 679 31.21 10.30 7.64
CA ASN A 679 30.33 9.17 7.51
C ASN A 679 30.94 7.93 8.19
N GLU A 680 30.42 7.60 9.38
CA GLU A 680 30.89 6.46 10.21
C GLU A 680 30.59 5.09 9.59
N GLU A 681 29.68 5.00 8.61
CA GLU A 681 29.37 3.75 7.90
C GLU A 681 30.52 3.32 6.97
N LEU A 682 31.32 4.29 6.50
CA LEU A 682 32.43 4.02 5.60
C LEU A 682 33.59 3.35 6.34
N LYS A 683 34.03 2.21 5.82
CA LYS A 683 35.16 1.45 6.33
C LYS A 683 36.18 1.23 5.25
N ILE A 684 37.44 1.03 5.68
CA ILE A 684 38.57 0.82 4.79
C ILE A 684 39.14 -0.59 5.01
N ASP A 685 39.15 -1.41 3.95
CA ASP A 685 39.86 -2.66 3.95
C ASP A 685 41.33 -2.42 3.61
N LYS A 686 42.20 -2.54 4.61
CA LYS A 686 43.67 -2.37 4.48
C LYS A 686 44.39 -3.62 4.05
N SER A 687 43.71 -4.77 3.95
CA SER A 687 44.34 -6.07 3.64
C SER A 687 44.82 -6.17 2.19
N SER A 688 44.26 -5.37 1.28
CA SER A 688 44.57 -5.40 -0.15
C SER A 688 45.76 -4.54 -0.59
N GLY A 689 46.47 -3.89 0.32
CA GLY A 689 47.60 -2.99 0.01
C GLY A 689 47.19 -1.63 -0.55
N ILE A 690 46.02 -1.52 -1.22
CA ILE A 690 45.34 -0.29 -1.60
C ILE A 690 44.07 -0.27 -0.78
N GLY A 691 43.91 0.68 0.12
CA GLY A 691 42.71 0.75 0.95
C GLY A 691 41.44 0.77 0.10
N LYS A 692 40.58 -0.24 0.21
CA LYS A 692 39.29 -0.31 -0.49
C LYS A 692 38.17 0.11 0.46
N LEU A 693 37.31 1.01 0.00
CA LEU A 693 36.12 1.42 0.75
C LEU A 693 35.05 0.34 0.70
N TYR A 694 34.37 0.15 1.82
CA TYR A 694 33.20 -0.73 1.93
C TYR A 694 32.24 -0.21 3.02
N VAL A 695 30.99 -0.64 2.95
CA VAL A 695 30.01 -0.55 4.03
C VAL A 695 29.63 -1.96 4.48
N GLU A 696 29.27 -2.13 5.73
CA GLU A 696 28.80 -3.43 6.24
C GLU A 696 27.29 -3.54 6.13
N ARG A 697 26.80 -4.77 5.87
CA ARG A 697 25.40 -5.07 6.11
C ARG A 697 25.08 -4.88 7.59
N GLU A 698 23.91 -4.34 7.89
CA GLU A 698 23.47 -4.17 9.27
C GLU A 698 23.23 -5.54 9.94
N ASN A 699 22.76 -6.48 9.16
CA ASN A 699 22.31 -7.79 9.62
C ASN A 699 23.27 -8.90 9.26
N PRO A 700 23.46 -9.87 10.17
CA PRO A 700 24.22 -11.08 9.89
C PRO A 700 23.59 -11.87 8.74
N ILE A 701 24.41 -12.41 7.84
CA ILE A 701 23.90 -13.28 6.77
C ILE A 701 23.37 -14.59 7.36
N GLN A 702 22.30 -15.09 6.78
CA GLN A 702 21.74 -16.39 7.10
C GLN A 702 22.14 -17.40 6.03
N ILE A 703 23.11 -18.26 6.38
CA ILE A 703 23.65 -19.25 5.44
C ILE A 703 22.76 -20.48 5.41
N GLY A 704 22.23 -20.83 4.25
CA GLY A 704 21.48 -22.07 4.02
C GLY A 704 22.38 -23.23 3.59
N GLU A 705 23.30 -22.99 2.64
CA GLU A 705 24.22 -24.01 2.10
C GLU A 705 25.60 -23.40 1.82
N VAL A 706 26.66 -24.18 1.99
CA VAL A 706 28.02 -23.86 1.53
C VAL A 706 28.44 -24.91 0.50
N ILE A 707 28.71 -24.44 -0.72
CA ILE A 707 29.20 -25.28 -1.82
C ILE A 707 30.69 -25.05 -1.95
N PHE A 708 31.47 -26.09 -1.76
CA PHE A 708 32.93 -26.05 -1.92
C PHE A 708 33.29 -26.24 -3.40
N GLY A 709 34.16 -25.41 -3.90
CA GLY A 709 34.64 -25.50 -5.28
C GLY A 709 35.28 -26.86 -5.60
N PRO A 710 35.33 -27.28 -6.89
CA PRO A 710 35.89 -28.57 -7.29
C PRO A 710 37.32 -28.82 -6.81
N LYS A 711 38.11 -27.74 -6.77
CA LYS A 711 39.53 -27.78 -6.33
C LYS A 711 39.72 -27.35 -4.86
N PHE A 712 38.63 -27.10 -4.10
CA PHE A 712 38.76 -26.69 -2.69
C PHE A 712 39.49 -27.76 -1.86
N PRO A 713 40.56 -27.38 -1.13
CA PRO A 713 41.32 -28.34 -0.37
C PRO A 713 40.63 -28.70 0.95
N ASN A 714 40.48 -29.98 1.24
CA ASN A 714 40.10 -30.54 2.54
C ASN A 714 38.89 -29.88 3.21
N PRO A 715 37.71 -29.85 2.57
CA PRO A 715 36.52 -29.22 3.14
C PRO A 715 36.13 -29.80 4.51
N GLU A 716 36.51 -31.04 4.79
CA GLU A 716 36.27 -31.73 6.05
C GLU A 716 36.91 -31.04 7.28
N TYR A 717 37.89 -30.18 7.10
CA TYR A 717 38.46 -29.42 8.21
C TYR A 717 37.63 -28.23 8.66
N ILE A 718 36.80 -27.68 7.79
CA ILE A 718 35.98 -26.48 8.08
C ILE A 718 34.52 -26.81 8.41
N THR A 719 34.00 -27.94 7.91
CA THR A 719 32.59 -28.32 8.14
C THR A 719 32.21 -28.48 9.61
N PRO A 720 33.07 -29.04 10.51
CA PRO A 720 32.73 -29.11 11.94
C PRO A 720 32.52 -27.73 12.57
N LEU A 721 33.36 -26.77 12.18
CA LEU A 721 33.23 -25.39 12.68
C LEU A 721 31.94 -24.73 12.22
N LEU A 722 31.58 -24.90 10.95
CA LEU A 722 30.32 -24.37 10.40
C LEU A 722 29.10 -25.00 11.07
N LYS A 723 29.13 -26.32 11.37
CA LYS A 723 28.06 -27.00 12.12
C LYS A 723 27.98 -26.59 13.59
N LEU A 724 29.07 -26.15 14.18
CA LEU A 724 29.05 -25.60 15.53
C LEU A 724 28.33 -24.24 15.57
N LEU A 725 28.45 -23.48 14.51
CA LEU A 725 27.83 -22.16 14.40
C LEU A 725 26.34 -22.22 14.07
N ASP A 726 25.98 -23.09 13.11
CA ASP A 726 24.60 -23.37 12.76
C ASP A 726 24.48 -24.83 12.31
N LYS A 727 23.72 -25.62 13.09
CA LYS A 727 23.47 -27.04 12.81
C LYS A 727 22.71 -27.27 11.50
N ASP A 728 22.00 -26.28 11.01
CA ASP A 728 21.12 -26.41 9.85
C ASP A 728 21.81 -26.06 8.51
N ILE A 729 23.08 -25.57 8.55
CA ILE A 729 23.84 -25.31 7.31
C ILE A 729 24.06 -26.62 6.55
N ALA A 730 23.67 -26.65 5.29
CA ALA A 730 23.96 -27.74 4.36
C ALA A 730 25.35 -27.57 3.73
N PHE A 731 25.98 -28.69 3.36
CA PHE A 731 27.28 -28.67 2.68
C PHE A 731 27.28 -29.60 1.48
N LYS A 732 27.93 -29.18 0.42
CA LYS A 732 28.29 -30.07 -0.67
C LYS A 732 29.58 -29.63 -1.32
N LYS A 733 30.29 -30.57 -1.94
CA LYS A 733 31.44 -30.26 -2.83
C LYS A 733 30.94 -30.34 -4.29
N SER A 734 31.30 -29.35 -5.09
CA SER A 734 31.00 -29.36 -6.51
C SER A 734 31.61 -30.59 -7.20
N THR A 735 30.83 -31.20 -8.08
CA THR A 735 31.24 -32.31 -8.93
C THR A 735 31.61 -31.89 -10.35
N ILE A 736 31.61 -30.62 -10.62
CA ILE A 736 31.97 -30.03 -11.94
C ILE A 736 33.43 -30.39 -12.23
N LYS A 737 33.66 -30.91 -13.43
CA LYS A 737 35.02 -31.22 -13.89
C LYS A 737 35.72 -29.93 -14.30
N PHE A 738 36.60 -29.43 -13.43
CA PHE A 738 37.41 -28.26 -13.65
C PHE A 738 38.86 -28.67 -13.94
N ARG A 739 39.45 -28.22 -15.08
CA ARG A 739 40.82 -28.55 -15.47
C ARG A 739 41.86 -27.61 -14.88
#